data_60d4fae6af0a2a9c96819d7a56aed3b3
#
_entry.id   60d4fae6af0a2a9c96819d7a56aed3b3
#
_cell.length_a   1.000
_cell.length_b   1.000
_cell.length_c   1.000
_cell.angle_alpha   90.00
_cell.angle_beta   90.00
_cell.angle_gamma   90.00
#
_symmetry.space_group_name_H-M   'P 1'
#
loop_
_entity.id
_entity.type
_entity.pdbx_description
1 polymer ?
#
loop_
_entity_poly.entity_id
_entity_poly.type
_entity_poly.pdbx_seq_one_letter_code
_entity_poly.pdbx_strand_id
1 'polypeptide(L)'
;MRKSTWLLSSGIIALSAPAFAQEPPPEAVPAAQSAESPTEAAAVDEDVIVVTAQGRRQILQDVPIAVTAVGSEAMQNSGASDIRQLNQLAPSLLVSSSSTEANGSARIRGIGTVGDNPGLESSVAVFIDGVYRSRSGIGLSELGEIDRVEVLRGPQGTLFGRNASAGLLHIFSKEPSFRFGGYGEATIGNYDFRRIAGGITGPLSEEIAFRLEGVMVKRDGFYDDINNDTDVNDRNRWFTRGQLLFEPNDQLTVRLIGDYTWRKEKCCGAIYVNNDINDNIGNLNEPASPLIEPGSVPPRINDEGNNIINVLTDLGQDPRAFDQGWKRDIWVTPGRSYKGKTTDGGLSLQLDYDFGGAKLTSITGYRGYKSEQHGDFDFSTVDILYRKAEDPNYRKFQTFSQELRLQGSAFADKLDWLVGGYYANEDLTLADSLRFGEDYGQFATCRLITGSPLVGVYSPTSPSCINPIARPGVSAAFGAAGPTILAAIDRLGAMSDAGSTGDIYKQNSRNFALFTHNIFHVTDKFDVTVGLRYTNERKKLEAEFNNDNLACVQNQQALGSFLAVPSLAPTAGAIIALSCQGNSTAELDGVTIKDRRKEDEFTGTAVLSYKPVDDILLYASYSRGYKAGGFNLDRSALKSPIPSFASLGGAQALVSGLQFDPEIVDAYELGMKYTGRGVTFNVSLFRQHFQNFQLNTFDGTVFIVQNINGCKSDLGGDDEDQSKFTAAPNYNPLASATGACDKDDVTYGVRTQGVELEASVRPMRDLRINGGLTVSSTKYRGDLVGRDDGSPLNQALRRLPGRQLSNAPKFVATGSLAWTPRIGGSGLSGLFYIDARHTGKFNTGSDLFPQKTQEAFTLVNARVGVRGPEDRWAVELWAQNLFDKNYQQVAFNSPFQEGATTAAFQDPAYPGGRQIFSTFLAEPRTFGMTVKARFDAPRPVVAEPAPPPPPPPPPPMQTCSDGTMVAADAVCPPPPPPPPPPPPPPEPERG
;
A
#
# COMPACT_ATOMS: atom_id res chain seq x y z
N MET A 1 41.82 6.28 -3.01
CA MET A 1 42.54 5.04 -2.69
C MET A 1 42.77 4.95 -1.19
N ARG A 2 41.96 4.19 -0.48
CA ARG A 2 42.35 3.56 0.79
C ARG A 2 41.24 2.50 1.04
N LYS A 3 41.61 1.25 0.83
CA LYS A 3 40.85 0.06 1.15
C LYS A 3 40.95 -0.15 2.67
N SER A 4 39.80 -0.23 3.34
CA SER A 4 39.71 -0.74 4.71
C SER A 4 39.00 -2.07 4.66
N THR A 5 39.73 -3.13 4.75
CA THR A 5 39.30 -4.50 5.00
C THR A 5 38.89 -4.63 6.46
N TRP A 6 37.67 -4.98 6.74
CA TRP A 6 37.23 -5.43 8.07
C TRP A 6 37.13 -6.95 8.06
N LEU A 7 38.03 -7.54 8.80
CA LEU A 7 38.05 -8.96 9.17
C LEU A 7 36.94 -9.23 10.21
N LEU A 8 36.04 -10.14 9.88
CA LEU A 8 35.11 -10.77 10.82
C LEU A 8 35.93 -11.77 11.68
N SER A 9 36.16 -11.44 12.93
CA SER A 9 36.64 -12.39 13.93
C SER A 9 35.44 -13.02 14.63
N SER A 10 35.13 -14.27 14.24
CA SER A 10 34.17 -15.15 14.93
C SER A 10 34.80 -15.68 16.22
N GLY A 11 34.43 -15.10 17.36
CA GLY A 11 34.74 -15.65 18.69
C GLY A 11 33.79 -16.80 19.03
N ILE A 12 34.30 -18.03 18.96
CA ILE A 12 33.66 -19.22 19.56
C ILE A 12 33.93 -19.20 21.05
N ILE A 13 32.91 -18.95 21.87
CA ILE A 13 33.01 -19.16 23.32
C ILE A 13 32.67 -20.61 23.58
N ALA A 14 33.69 -21.39 23.89
CA ALA A 14 33.54 -22.74 24.41
C ALA A 14 33.18 -22.66 25.93
N LEU A 15 31.96 -23.03 26.30
CA LEU A 15 31.56 -23.25 27.66
C LEU A 15 31.93 -24.69 28.04
N SER A 16 32.94 -24.82 28.85
CA SER A 16 33.33 -26.06 29.52
C SER A 16 32.32 -26.38 30.66
N ALA A 17 31.64 -27.51 30.57
CA ALA A 17 30.83 -28.06 31.64
C ALA A 17 31.70 -28.87 32.60
N PRO A 18 31.49 -28.82 33.93
CA PRO A 18 32.12 -29.71 34.86
C PRO A 18 31.42 -31.07 34.90
N ALA A 19 32.24 -32.14 34.90
CA ALA A 19 31.79 -33.48 35.07
C ALA A 19 31.35 -33.71 36.53
N PHE A 20 30.15 -34.23 36.73
CA PHE A 20 29.68 -34.81 37.98
C PHE A 20 29.55 -36.32 37.88
N ALA A 21 30.00 -37.00 38.94
CA ALA A 21 30.11 -38.44 39.05
C ALA A 21 28.77 -39.17 39.09
N GLN A 22 28.76 -40.41 38.57
CA GLN A 22 27.65 -41.35 38.63
C GLN A 22 27.44 -41.90 40.06
N GLU A 23 26.21 -41.93 40.50
CA GLU A 23 25.71 -42.77 41.58
C GLU A 23 24.68 -43.78 41.03
N PRO A 24 24.52 -44.95 41.65
CA PRO A 24 23.78 -46.10 41.13
C PRO A 24 22.26 -45.97 41.29
N PRO A 25 21.44 -46.76 40.51
CA PRO A 25 20.01 -46.59 40.40
C PRO A 25 19.23 -47.09 41.64
N PRO A 26 18.20 -46.39 42.08
CA PRO A 26 17.22 -46.91 43.03
C PRO A 26 16.06 -47.66 42.33
N GLU A 27 15.50 -48.56 43.09
CA GLU A 27 14.45 -49.53 42.72
C GLU A 27 13.16 -48.90 42.19
N ALA A 28 12.49 -49.71 41.38
CA ALA A 28 11.21 -49.40 40.71
C ALA A 28 10.06 -49.16 41.70
N VAL A 29 9.38 -48.00 41.53
CA VAL A 29 8.06 -47.69 42.14
C VAL A 29 7.02 -47.68 40.99
N PRO A 30 5.74 -48.12 41.24
CA PRO A 30 4.79 -48.44 40.15
C PRO A 30 4.31 -47.19 39.42
N ALA A 31 4.11 -47.38 38.12
CA ALA A 31 3.66 -46.41 37.14
C ALA A 31 2.40 -45.62 37.60
N ALA A 32 2.58 -44.31 37.78
CA ALA A 32 1.50 -43.32 37.66
C ALA A 32 1.20 -43.17 36.17
N GLN A 33 -0.06 -43.10 35.84
CA GLN A 33 -0.59 -42.96 34.52
C GLN A 33 0.05 -41.78 33.80
N SER A 34 0.68 -42.06 32.68
CA SER A 34 1.18 -41.11 31.70
C SER A 34 0.02 -40.21 31.25
N ALA A 35 0.17 -38.91 31.49
CA ALA A 35 -0.59 -37.92 30.78
C ALA A 35 -0.36 -38.12 29.28
N GLU A 36 -1.44 -38.25 28.54
CA GLU A 36 -1.43 -38.34 27.07
C GLU A 36 -0.63 -37.19 26.49
N SER A 37 0.43 -37.52 25.73
CA SER A 37 1.05 -36.61 24.77
C SER A 37 -0.02 -36.06 23.86
N PRO A 38 0.06 -34.80 23.40
CA PRO A 38 -0.92 -34.27 22.48
C PRO A 38 -0.91 -35.14 21.23
N THR A 39 -2.00 -35.85 21.08
CA THR A 39 -2.31 -36.69 19.92
C THR A 39 -2.01 -35.93 18.64
N GLU A 40 -1.23 -36.56 17.79
CA GLU A 40 -1.06 -36.31 16.38
C GLU A 40 -2.25 -35.55 15.78
N ALA A 41 -1.96 -34.38 15.18
CA ALA A 41 -2.95 -33.47 14.64
C ALA A 41 -3.99 -34.26 13.83
N ALA A 42 -5.19 -34.40 14.37
CA ALA A 42 -6.36 -34.78 13.60
C ALA A 42 -6.32 -33.96 12.32
N ALA A 43 -6.57 -34.58 11.18
CA ALA A 43 -6.60 -33.91 9.88
C ALA A 43 -7.30 -32.59 10.05
N VAL A 44 -6.51 -31.48 10.01
CA VAL A 44 -7.02 -30.12 10.17
C VAL A 44 -8.05 -29.98 9.06
N ASP A 45 -9.29 -29.74 9.46
CA ASP A 45 -10.36 -29.49 8.51
C ASP A 45 -9.85 -28.40 7.55
N GLU A 46 -9.80 -28.67 6.25
CA GLU A 46 -9.20 -27.76 5.23
C GLU A 46 -9.81 -26.34 5.26
N ASP A 47 -10.84 -26.15 6.10
CA ASP A 47 -11.54 -24.90 6.30
C ASP A 47 -10.98 -24.01 7.44
N VAL A 48 -10.03 -24.49 8.26
CA VAL A 48 -9.50 -23.73 9.40
C VAL A 48 -8.31 -22.89 8.94
N ILE A 49 -8.54 -21.59 8.79
CA ILE A 49 -7.49 -20.61 8.48
C ILE A 49 -6.80 -20.20 9.78
N VAL A 50 -5.48 -20.47 9.88
CA VAL A 50 -4.63 -20.05 10.97
C VAL A 50 -3.93 -18.74 10.60
N VAL A 51 -3.96 -17.75 11.51
CA VAL A 51 -3.34 -16.44 11.36
C VAL A 51 -2.34 -16.16 12.48
N THR A 52 -1.48 -15.16 12.27
CA THR A 52 -0.47 -14.72 13.27
C THR A 52 -0.67 -13.27 13.71
N ALA A 53 -1.87 -12.76 13.57
CA ALA A 53 -2.24 -11.37 13.76
C ALA A 53 -1.91 -10.82 15.16
N GLN A 54 -1.88 -11.67 16.21
CA GLN A 54 -1.51 -11.27 17.58
C GLN A 54 -0.09 -11.73 17.99
N GLY A 55 0.79 -12.02 17.02
CA GLY A 55 2.13 -12.55 17.27
C GLY A 55 2.14 -14.02 17.72
N ARG A 56 1.00 -14.69 17.70
CA ARG A 56 0.76 -16.09 18.00
C ARG A 56 -0.01 -16.76 16.88
N ARG A 57 0.15 -18.07 16.70
CA ARG A 57 -0.66 -18.85 15.74
C ARG A 57 -2.03 -19.11 16.37
N GLN A 58 -3.08 -18.60 15.74
CA GLN A 58 -4.46 -18.70 16.25
C GLN A 58 -5.41 -18.93 15.07
N ILE A 59 -6.53 -19.58 15.32
CA ILE A 59 -7.61 -19.72 14.32
C ILE A 59 -8.18 -18.34 14.03
N LEU A 60 -8.37 -17.99 12.78
CA LEU A 60 -8.87 -16.69 12.31
C LEU A 60 -10.14 -16.25 13.08
N GLN A 61 -11.05 -17.19 13.36
CA GLN A 61 -12.33 -16.90 13.99
C GLN A 61 -12.19 -16.62 15.50
N ASP A 62 -11.07 -17.04 16.13
CA ASP A 62 -10.79 -16.81 17.55
C ASP A 62 -10.04 -15.51 17.82
N VAL A 63 -9.57 -14.83 16.77
CA VAL A 63 -8.79 -13.60 16.92
C VAL A 63 -9.71 -12.38 17.01
N PRO A 64 -9.71 -11.60 18.13
CA PRO A 64 -10.66 -10.51 18.34
C PRO A 64 -10.19 -9.19 17.70
N ILE A 65 -9.90 -9.23 16.39
CA ILE A 65 -9.59 -8.07 15.55
C ILE A 65 -10.17 -8.28 14.14
N ALA A 66 -10.37 -7.19 13.38
CA ALA A 66 -10.76 -7.26 11.99
C ALA A 66 -9.57 -7.68 11.12
N VAL A 67 -9.60 -8.90 10.60
CA VAL A 67 -8.57 -9.46 9.71
C VAL A 67 -9.21 -10.26 8.59
N THR A 68 -8.72 -10.05 7.36
CA THR A 68 -9.01 -10.89 6.20
C THR A 68 -7.80 -11.77 5.92
N ALA A 69 -7.97 -13.06 5.86
CA ALA A 69 -6.90 -13.99 5.46
C ALA A 69 -7.24 -14.65 4.13
N VAL A 70 -6.33 -14.52 3.17
CA VAL A 70 -6.44 -15.12 1.84
C VAL A 70 -5.41 -16.25 1.75
N GLY A 71 -5.88 -17.49 1.77
CA GLY A 71 -5.04 -18.68 1.68
C GLY A 71 -4.59 -18.99 0.25
N SER A 72 -3.66 -19.93 0.11
CA SER A 72 -3.07 -20.33 -1.17
C SER A 72 -4.09 -20.81 -2.19
N GLU A 73 -5.14 -21.54 -1.78
CA GLU A 73 -6.21 -22.00 -2.66
C GLU A 73 -6.98 -20.82 -3.29
N ALA A 74 -7.39 -19.84 -2.50
CA ALA A 74 -8.11 -18.67 -2.99
C ALA A 74 -7.25 -17.85 -3.97
N MET A 75 -5.94 -17.72 -3.70
CA MET A 75 -4.99 -17.07 -4.60
C MET A 75 -4.81 -17.85 -5.91
N GLN A 76 -4.71 -19.17 -5.85
CA GLN A 76 -4.58 -20.03 -7.04
C GLN A 76 -5.83 -19.97 -7.91
N ASN A 77 -7.03 -20.02 -7.31
CA ASN A 77 -8.30 -19.97 -8.01
C ASN A 77 -8.53 -18.60 -8.67
N SER A 78 -8.22 -17.49 -7.98
CA SER A 78 -8.29 -16.12 -8.54
C SER A 78 -7.17 -15.83 -9.55
N GLY A 79 -6.05 -16.57 -9.49
CA GLY A 79 -4.85 -16.30 -10.27
C GLY A 79 -4.08 -15.07 -9.80
N ALA A 80 -4.30 -14.66 -8.55
CA ALA A 80 -3.57 -13.54 -7.96
C ALA A 80 -2.09 -13.92 -7.75
N SER A 81 -1.19 -13.26 -8.49
CA SER A 81 0.27 -13.42 -8.40
C SER A 81 0.98 -12.19 -7.83
N ASP A 82 0.24 -11.10 -7.66
CA ASP A 82 0.72 -9.78 -7.26
C ASP A 82 -0.28 -9.18 -6.25
N ILE A 83 0.19 -8.34 -5.34
CA ILE A 83 -0.64 -7.75 -4.26
C ILE A 83 -1.78 -6.88 -4.81
N ARG A 84 -1.61 -6.25 -5.98
CA ARG A 84 -2.66 -5.42 -6.60
C ARG A 84 -3.92 -6.24 -6.93
N GLN A 85 -3.74 -7.51 -7.25
CA GLN A 85 -4.85 -8.44 -7.54
C GLN A 85 -5.63 -8.84 -6.28
N LEU A 86 -5.06 -8.65 -5.08
CA LEU A 86 -5.78 -8.84 -3.80
C LEU A 86 -6.93 -7.85 -3.61
N ASN A 87 -6.98 -6.75 -4.37
CA ASN A 87 -8.13 -5.85 -4.37
C ASN A 87 -9.45 -6.59 -4.59
N GLN A 88 -9.46 -7.64 -5.41
CA GLN A 88 -10.67 -8.43 -5.70
C GLN A 88 -11.13 -9.27 -4.49
N LEU A 89 -10.22 -9.62 -3.60
CA LEU A 89 -10.43 -10.58 -2.51
C LEU A 89 -10.66 -9.90 -1.15
N ALA A 90 -10.25 -8.63 -0.99
CA ALA A 90 -10.36 -7.90 0.27
C ALA A 90 -11.09 -6.56 0.05
N PRO A 91 -12.36 -6.41 0.52
CA PRO A 91 -13.18 -5.24 0.18
C PRO A 91 -12.66 -3.92 0.75
N SER A 92 -12.02 -3.94 1.91
CA SER A 92 -11.45 -2.75 2.55
C SER A 92 -10.09 -2.32 1.99
N LEU A 93 -9.45 -3.18 1.18
CA LEU A 93 -8.14 -2.94 0.58
C LEU A 93 -8.28 -2.27 -0.78
N LEU A 94 -7.45 -1.24 -1.03
CA LEU A 94 -7.23 -0.65 -2.34
C LEU A 94 -5.73 -0.50 -2.56
N VAL A 95 -5.19 -1.17 -3.57
CA VAL A 95 -3.81 -1.01 -4.04
C VAL A 95 -3.85 -0.34 -5.40
N SER A 96 -3.13 0.76 -5.56
CA SER A 96 -3.02 1.54 -6.79
C SER A 96 -1.56 1.89 -7.06
N SER A 97 -1.23 2.19 -8.32
CA SER A 97 0.08 2.70 -8.73
C SER A 97 -0.07 4.09 -9.34
N SER A 98 0.93 4.94 -9.15
CA SER A 98 1.05 6.25 -9.79
C SER A 98 2.17 6.25 -10.84
N SER A 99 2.90 7.33 -11.01
CA SER A 99 3.93 7.56 -12.02
C SER A 99 5.03 6.48 -12.14
N THR A 100 5.18 5.63 -11.15
CA THR A 100 6.08 4.45 -11.18
C THR A 100 5.48 3.31 -10.37
N GLU A 101 5.89 2.07 -10.63
CA GLU A 101 5.53 0.96 -9.75
C GLU A 101 6.14 1.09 -8.34
N ALA A 102 7.28 1.78 -8.21
CA ALA A 102 7.88 2.10 -6.93
C ALA A 102 7.02 3.06 -6.07
N ASN A 103 6.10 3.78 -6.70
CA ASN A 103 5.13 4.67 -6.06
C ASN A 103 3.79 3.97 -5.76
N GLY A 104 3.75 2.65 -5.83
CA GLY A 104 2.57 1.87 -5.43
C GLY A 104 2.14 2.20 -4.01
N SER A 105 0.83 2.26 -3.81
CA SER A 105 0.21 2.63 -2.53
C SER A 105 -0.88 1.64 -2.16
N ALA A 106 -0.83 1.16 -0.93
CA ALA A 106 -1.91 0.40 -0.32
C ALA A 106 -2.72 1.31 0.61
N ARG A 107 -4.04 1.15 0.57
CA ARG A 107 -4.99 1.84 1.45
C ARG A 107 -5.91 0.82 2.11
N ILE A 108 -6.19 1.03 3.39
CA ILE A 108 -7.17 0.24 4.15
C ILE A 108 -8.20 1.22 4.72
N ARG A 109 -9.51 0.93 4.54
CA ARG A 109 -10.61 1.83 4.97
C ARG A 109 -10.50 3.26 4.40
N GLY A 110 -9.92 3.39 3.19
CA GLY A 110 -9.67 4.68 2.53
C GLY A 110 -8.46 5.46 3.05
N ILE A 111 -7.71 4.94 4.02
CA ILE A 111 -6.49 5.55 4.56
C ILE A 111 -5.25 4.90 3.94
N GLY A 112 -4.34 5.72 3.44
CA GLY A 112 -3.07 5.30 2.88
C GLY A 112 -2.25 6.50 2.42
N THR A 113 -0.99 6.27 2.07
CA THR A 113 -0.04 7.31 1.65
C THR A 113 0.26 7.17 0.17
N VAL A 114 0.24 8.27 -0.57
CA VAL A 114 0.74 8.32 -1.94
C VAL A 114 2.26 8.19 -1.92
N GLY A 115 2.82 7.30 -2.74
CA GLY A 115 4.24 6.93 -2.68
C GLY A 115 5.21 7.86 -3.42
N ASP A 116 4.78 9.04 -3.86
CA ASP A 116 5.58 9.91 -4.74
C ASP A 116 6.75 10.59 -4.02
N ASN A 117 6.62 10.88 -2.73
CA ASN A 117 7.71 11.42 -1.91
C ASN A 117 8.37 10.32 -1.07
N PRO A 118 9.62 9.94 -1.33
CA PRO A 118 10.29 8.86 -0.61
C PRO A 118 10.62 9.19 0.85
N GLY A 119 10.51 10.45 1.27
CA GLY A 119 10.62 10.87 2.67
C GLY A 119 9.40 10.47 3.51
N LEU A 120 8.22 10.30 2.87
CA LEU A 120 7.01 9.81 3.53
C LEU A 120 7.03 8.29 3.64
N GLU A 121 6.68 7.79 4.80
CA GLU A 121 6.47 6.37 5.04
C GLU A 121 5.00 5.98 4.79
N SER A 122 4.71 4.68 4.66
CA SER A 122 3.34 4.21 4.38
C SER A 122 2.48 4.26 5.65
N SER A 123 1.17 4.51 5.51
CA SER A 123 0.20 4.30 6.60
C SER A 123 -0.26 2.84 6.70
N VAL A 124 -0.03 2.04 5.64
CA VAL A 124 -0.25 0.59 5.62
C VAL A 124 1.11 -0.09 5.55
N ALA A 125 1.49 -0.79 6.63
CA ALA A 125 2.75 -1.52 6.67
C ALA A 125 2.68 -2.79 5.81
N VAL A 126 3.81 -3.18 5.21
CA VAL A 126 3.94 -4.46 4.49
C VAL A 126 5.02 -5.28 5.16
N PHE A 127 4.69 -6.52 5.52
CA PHE A 127 5.63 -7.52 6.05
C PHE A 127 5.66 -8.73 5.11
N ILE A 128 6.84 -9.27 4.86
CA ILE A 128 7.01 -10.53 4.15
C ILE A 128 7.87 -11.42 5.03
N ASP A 129 7.33 -12.57 5.43
CA ASP A 129 7.97 -13.52 6.35
C ASP A 129 8.52 -12.84 7.62
N GLY A 130 7.71 -11.97 8.23
CA GLY A 130 8.06 -11.23 9.46
C GLY A 130 9.00 -10.04 9.27
N VAL A 131 9.54 -9.80 8.07
CA VAL A 131 10.46 -8.67 7.79
C VAL A 131 9.69 -7.48 7.20
N TYR A 132 9.79 -6.34 7.86
CA TYR A 132 9.18 -5.08 7.44
C TYR A 132 9.74 -4.57 6.11
N ARG A 133 8.87 -4.09 5.22
CA ARG A 133 9.19 -3.38 3.98
C ARG A 133 8.92 -1.90 4.18
N SER A 134 9.96 -1.09 4.19
CA SER A 134 9.89 0.31 4.65
C SER A 134 9.02 1.25 3.83
N ARG A 135 8.72 0.89 2.57
CA ARG A 135 7.83 1.65 1.68
C ARG A 135 6.84 0.71 1.01
N SER A 136 5.61 1.15 0.81
CA SER A 136 4.53 0.32 0.25
C SER A 136 4.89 -0.23 -1.14
N GLY A 137 5.47 0.58 -2.01
CA GLY A 137 5.86 0.15 -3.37
C GLY A 137 6.94 -0.93 -3.41
N ILE A 138 7.76 -1.06 -2.37
CA ILE A 138 8.81 -2.08 -2.29
C ILE A 138 8.21 -3.49 -2.12
N GLY A 139 7.12 -3.62 -1.37
CA GLY A 139 6.43 -4.89 -1.13
C GLY A 139 5.49 -5.35 -2.25
N LEU A 140 5.22 -4.49 -3.26
CA LEU A 140 4.21 -4.73 -4.29
C LEU A 140 4.80 -5.38 -5.55
N SER A 141 5.50 -6.51 -5.42
CA SER A 141 6.16 -7.23 -6.52
C SER A 141 5.62 -8.65 -6.67
N GLU A 142 6.17 -9.40 -7.65
CA GLU A 142 5.95 -10.84 -7.77
C GLU A 142 6.31 -11.54 -6.44
N LEU A 143 5.44 -12.43 -5.99
CA LEU A 143 5.52 -12.99 -4.65
C LEU A 143 6.03 -14.44 -4.61
N GLY A 144 6.10 -15.11 -5.76
CA GLY A 144 6.37 -16.55 -5.82
C GLY A 144 5.22 -17.39 -5.28
N GLU A 145 5.48 -18.57 -4.75
CA GLU A 145 4.46 -19.39 -4.10
C GLU A 145 4.23 -18.92 -2.64
N ILE A 146 2.99 -18.52 -2.35
CA ILE A 146 2.58 -17.96 -1.07
C ILE A 146 1.73 -18.97 -0.32
N ASP A 147 1.90 -19.03 0.99
CA ASP A 147 1.03 -19.78 1.88
C ASP A 147 -0.27 -19.00 2.14
N ARG A 148 -0.15 -17.75 2.56
CA ARG A 148 -1.29 -16.88 2.82
C ARG A 148 -0.90 -15.41 2.85
N VAL A 149 -1.91 -14.55 2.73
CA VAL A 149 -1.82 -13.11 2.98
C VAL A 149 -2.84 -12.74 4.06
N GLU A 150 -2.38 -12.05 5.10
CA GLU A 150 -3.21 -11.51 6.16
C GLU A 150 -3.34 -9.99 5.96
N VAL A 151 -4.56 -9.48 5.87
CA VAL A 151 -4.87 -8.04 5.80
C VAL A 151 -5.46 -7.62 7.16
N LEU A 152 -4.63 -7.02 8.02
CA LEU A 152 -5.03 -6.54 9.33
C LEU A 152 -5.51 -5.10 9.22
N ARG A 153 -6.71 -4.83 9.70
CA ARG A 153 -7.37 -3.53 9.57
C ARG A 153 -7.31 -2.74 10.88
N GLY A 154 -7.17 -1.41 10.75
CA GLY A 154 -6.98 -0.53 11.90
C GLY A 154 -5.54 -0.54 12.43
N PRO A 155 -5.25 0.30 13.45
CA PRO A 155 -3.89 0.47 13.95
C PRO A 155 -3.31 -0.82 14.54
N GLN A 156 -2.12 -1.20 14.07
CA GLN A 156 -1.37 -2.37 14.52
C GLN A 156 -0.04 -1.98 15.22
N GLY A 157 0.02 -0.76 15.74
CA GLY A 157 1.26 -0.16 16.26
C GLY A 157 1.89 -0.92 17.42
N THR A 158 1.13 -1.64 18.22
CA THR A 158 1.62 -2.35 19.41
C THR A 158 2.59 -3.47 19.05
N LEU A 159 2.20 -4.38 18.18
CA LEU A 159 3.03 -5.53 17.78
C LEU A 159 3.93 -5.19 16.56
N PHE A 160 3.38 -4.55 15.55
CA PHE A 160 4.07 -4.31 14.29
C PHE A 160 4.81 -2.96 14.22
N GLY A 161 4.56 -2.08 15.20
CA GLY A 161 5.29 -0.84 15.37
C GLY A 161 4.83 0.32 14.47
N ARG A 162 5.78 1.18 14.07
CA ARG A 162 5.49 2.37 13.29
C ARG A 162 4.90 2.04 11.92
N ASN A 163 4.19 3.01 11.33
CA ASN A 163 3.70 2.97 9.97
C ASN A 163 2.62 1.90 9.68
N ALA A 164 2.00 1.39 10.73
CA ALA A 164 0.82 0.55 10.70
C ALA A 164 -0.41 1.30 11.26
N SER A 165 -0.53 2.61 10.95
CA SER A 165 -1.61 3.48 11.45
C SER A 165 -2.97 3.15 10.84
N ALA A 166 -3.00 2.72 9.55
CA ALA A 166 -4.22 2.28 8.88
C ALA A 166 -4.44 0.76 8.93
N GLY A 167 -3.36 0.01 9.08
CA GLY A 167 -3.34 -1.45 9.07
C GLY A 167 -2.05 -2.01 8.49
N LEU A 168 -2.06 -3.29 8.15
CA LEU A 168 -0.90 -3.93 7.50
C LEU A 168 -1.30 -5.08 6.59
N LEU A 169 -0.39 -5.39 5.67
CA LEU A 169 -0.37 -6.60 4.85
C LEU A 169 0.75 -7.50 5.35
N HIS A 170 0.43 -8.71 5.80
CA HIS A 170 1.42 -9.70 6.21
C HIS A 170 1.38 -10.88 5.23
N ILE A 171 2.47 -11.09 4.52
CA ILE A 171 2.60 -12.09 3.47
C ILE A 171 3.50 -13.19 3.97
N PHE A 172 3.06 -14.42 3.84
CA PHE A 172 3.81 -15.61 4.23
C PHE A 172 4.13 -16.41 2.98
N SER A 173 5.41 -16.59 2.72
CA SER A 173 5.87 -17.50 1.67
C SER A 173 5.74 -18.96 2.12
N LYS A 174 5.55 -19.85 1.17
CA LYS A 174 5.47 -21.28 1.46
C LYS A 174 6.81 -21.79 1.98
N GLU A 175 6.77 -22.51 3.09
CA GLU A 175 7.97 -23.02 3.76
C GLU A 175 8.62 -24.21 3.03
N PRO A 176 9.92 -24.50 3.27
CA PRO A 176 10.55 -25.74 2.85
C PRO A 176 9.83 -26.95 3.44
N SER A 177 9.85 -28.06 2.71
CA SER A 177 9.25 -29.34 3.12
C SER A 177 10.29 -30.41 3.19
N PHE A 178 10.22 -31.28 4.21
CA PHE A 178 11.02 -32.51 4.28
C PHE A 178 10.54 -33.60 3.31
N ARG A 179 9.54 -33.32 2.48
CA ARG A 179 9.11 -34.18 1.39
C ARG A 179 9.55 -33.57 0.07
N PHE A 180 10.15 -34.37 -0.79
CA PHE A 180 10.53 -33.90 -2.13
C PHE A 180 9.27 -33.58 -2.94
N GLY A 181 9.22 -32.40 -3.53
CA GLY A 181 8.12 -31.98 -4.35
C GLY A 181 8.46 -30.69 -5.13
N GLY A 182 7.56 -30.30 -6.00
CA GLY A 182 7.74 -29.09 -6.77
C GLY A 182 6.55 -28.77 -7.65
N TYR A 183 6.64 -27.61 -8.30
CA TYR A 183 5.65 -27.15 -9.26
C TYR A 183 6.30 -26.45 -10.44
N GLY A 184 5.59 -26.43 -11.54
CA GLY A 184 5.90 -25.63 -12.72
C GLY A 184 4.61 -25.02 -13.28
N GLU A 185 4.68 -23.77 -13.69
CA GLU A 185 3.57 -23.05 -14.28
C GLU A 185 4.04 -22.27 -15.51
N ALA A 186 3.29 -22.37 -16.60
CA ALA A 186 3.49 -21.57 -17.81
C ALA A 186 2.17 -20.90 -18.18
N THR A 187 2.22 -19.58 -18.35
CA THR A 187 1.06 -18.74 -18.72
C THR A 187 1.37 -17.95 -19.98
N ILE A 188 0.42 -17.92 -20.91
CA ILE A 188 0.44 -17.08 -22.10
C ILE A 188 -0.86 -16.27 -22.18
N GLY A 189 -0.81 -15.06 -22.74
CA GLY A 189 -1.99 -14.21 -22.87
C GLY A 189 -1.82 -13.12 -23.94
N ASN A 190 -2.82 -12.25 -24.04
CA ASN A 190 -2.74 -11.08 -24.91
C ASN A 190 -1.65 -10.11 -24.43
N TYR A 191 -1.27 -9.13 -25.25
CA TYR A 191 -0.10 -8.25 -25.04
C TYR A 191 1.22 -9.03 -24.95
N ASP A 192 1.38 -10.10 -25.72
CA ASP A 192 2.53 -11.04 -25.66
C ASP A 192 2.89 -11.49 -24.22
N PHE A 193 1.85 -11.61 -23.38
CA PHE A 193 2.05 -12.00 -21.98
C PHE A 193 2.62 -13.43 -21.87
N ARG A 194 3.74 -13.53 -21.18
CA ARG A 194 4.41 -14.80 -20.89
C ARG A 194 4.86 -14.79 -19.44
N ARG A 195 4.40 -15.77 -18.67
CA ARG A 195 4.86 -15.99 -17.31
C ARG A 195 5.30 -17.45 -17.14
N ILE A 196 6.47 -17.62 -16.60
CA ILE A 196 7.00 -18.94 -16.22
C ILE A 196 7.33 -18.86 -14.74
N ALA A 197 6.79 -19.78 -13.96
CA ALA A 197 7.08 -19.91 -12.54
C ALA A 197 7.36 -21.38 -12.21
N GLY A 198 8.22 -21.61 -11.23
CA GLY A 198 8.49 -22.96 -10.75
C GLY A 198 9.25 -22.95 -9.45
N GLY A 199 9.14 -24.06 -8.73
CA GLY A 199 9.83 -24.25 -7.48
C GLY A 199 9.99 -25.72 -7.14
N ILE A 200 11.03 -26.01 -6.38
CA ILE A 200 11.33 -27.33 -5.84
C ILE A 200 11.60 -27.25 -4.34
N THR A 201 11.22 -28.27 -3.62
CA THR A 201 11.46 -28.40 -2.18
C THR A 201 11.81 -29.84 -1.85
N GLY A 202 12.56 -30.08 -0.79
CA GLY A 202 12.87 -31.41 -0.32
C GLY A 202 13.88 -31.41 0.82
N PRO A 203 14.15 -32.60 1.40
CA PRO A 203 15.17 -32.75 2.41
C PRO A 203 16.57 -32.70 1.80
N LEU A 204 17.49 -32.00 2.49
CA LEU A 204 18.94 -32.17 2.29
C LEU A 204 19.50 -33.18 3.29
N SER A 205 18.89 -33.29 4.48
CA SER A 205 19.09 -34.29 5.51
C SER A 205 17.79 -34.50 6.28
N GLU A 206 17.81 -35.35 7.32
CA GLU A 206 16.66 -35.53 8.22
C GLU A 206 16.30 -34.24 8.97
N GLU A 207 17.26 -33.33 9.17
CA GLU A 207 17.11 -32.08 9.93
C GLU A 207 17.06 -30.83 9.03
N ILE A 208 17.39 -30.93 7.73
CA ILE A 208 17.50 -29.78 6.83
C ILE A 208 16.61 -29.98 5.62
N ALA A 209 15.68 -29.06 5.40
CA ALA A 209 14.90 -28.96 4.17
C ALA A 209 15.25 -27.68 3.41
N PHE A 210 15.10 -27.72 2.08
CA PHE A 210 15.29 -26.57 1.20
C PHE A 210 14.06 -26.30 0.36
N ARG A 211 13.95 -25.04 -0.10
CA ARG A 211 13.03 -24.62 -1.16
C ARG A 211 13.72 -23.62 -2.06
N LEU A 212 13.62 -23.81 -3.37
CA LEU A 212 14.08 -22.87 -4.40
C LEU A 212 12.92 -22.58 -5.33
N GLU A 213 12.70 -21.32 -5.66
CA GLU A 213 11.66 -20.91 -6.59
C GLU A 213 12.11 -19.74 -7.46
N GLY A 214 11.50 -19.64 -8.64
CA GLY A 214 11.74 -18.53 -9.56
C GLY A 214 10.51 -18.23 -10.41
N VAL A 215 10.39 -16.95 -10.77
CA VAL A 215 9.33 -16.42 -11.63
C VAL A 215 9.96 -15.51 -12.67
N MET A 216 9.55 -15.64 -13.92
CA MET A 216 9.89 -14.73 -15.01
C MET A 216 8.59 -14.25 -15.66
N VAL A 217 8.49 -12.94 -15.87
CA VAL A 217 7.33 -12.30 -16.50
C VAL A 217 7.80 -11.40 -17.62
N LYS A 218 7.18 -11.54 -18.79
CA LYS A 218 7.29 -10.60 -19.90
C LYS A 218 5.90 -10.29 -20.42
N ARG A 219 5.64 -9.01 -20.74
CA ARG A 219 4.40 -8.54 -21.35
C ARG A 219 4.68 -7.21 -22.04
N ASP A 220 4.09 -7.01 -23.21
CA ASP A 220 4.11 -5.70 -23.89
C ASP A 220 3.30 -4.67 -23.09
N GLY A 221 3.55 -3.39 -23.33
CA GLY A 221 2.79 -2.30 -22.73
C GLY A 221 1.36 -2.23 -23.24
N PHE A 222 0.52 -1.43 -22.60
CA PHE A 222 -0.84 -1.15 -23.08
C PHE A 222 -1.10 0.33 -23.35
N TYR A 223 -0.07 1.13 -23.39
CA TYR A 223 -0.08 2.46 -23.96
C TYR A 223 0.80 2.44 -25.20
N ASP A 224 0.30 3.01 -26.29
CA ASP A 224 1.04 3.15 -27.53
C ASP A 224 1.64 4.56 -27.58
N ASP A 225 2.96 4.68 -27.47
CA ASP A 225 3.69 5.95 -27.62
C ASP A 225 3.89 6.24 -29.11
N ILE A 226 2.98 7.06 -29.65
CA ILE A 226 2.87 7.35 -31.08
C ILE A 226 4.13 8.03 -31.63
N ASN A 227 4.76 8.91 -30.84
CA ASN A 227 5.94 9.67 -31.31
C ASN A 227 7.21 8.82 -31.32
N ASN A 228 7.30 7.81 -30.45
CA ASN A 228 8.50 6.98 -30.30
C ASN A 228 8.34 5.55 -30.85
N ASP A 229 7.19 5.22 -31.45
CA ASP A 229 6.86 3.89 -31.99
C ASP A 229 7.21 2.78 -30.99
N THR A 230 6.73 2.91 -29.76
CA THR A 230 7.01 1.98 -28.68
C THR A 230 5.83 1.88 -27.70
N ASP A 231 5.69 0.70 -27.09
CA ASP A 231 4.71 0.48 -26.05
C ASP A 231 5.25 0.91 -24.67
N VAL A 232 4.34 1.34 -23.79
CA VAL A 232 4.64 1.77 -22.42
C VAL A 232 3.73 1.05 -21.43
N ASN A 233 4.18 0.90 -20.18
CA ASN A 233 3.61 0.03 -19.14
C ASN A 233 3.80 -1.46 -19.45
N ASP A 234 4.94 -1.81 -20.01
CA ASP A 234 5.39 -3.18 -20.23
C ASP A 234 5.76 -3.87 -18.89
N ARG A 235 5.99 -5.16 -18.95
CA ARG A 235 6.58 -5.94 -17.86
C ARG A 235 7.75 -6.75 -18.39
N ASN A 236 8.89 -6.61 -17.73
CA ASN A 236 10.09 -7.39 -17.98
C ASN A 236 10.81 -7.58 -16.65
N ARG A 237 10.49 -8.67 -15.96
CA ARG A 237 10.96 -8.91 -14.59
C ARG A 237 11.22 -10.38 -14.32
N TRP A 238 12.08 -10.63 -13.35
CA TRP A 238 12.24 -11.93 -12.76
C TRP A 238 12.45 -11.83 -11.25
N PHE A 239 12.08 -12.89 -10.57
CA PHE A 239 12.16 -13.05 -9.12
C PHE A 239 12.72 -14.42 -8.81
N THR A 240 13.51 -14.53 -7.76
CA THR A 240 13.97 -15.81 -7.20
C THR A 240 13.98 -15.74 -5.68
N ARG A 241 13.69 -16.89 -5.06
CA ARG A 241 13.77 -17.07 -3.59
C ARG A 241 14.39 -18.43 -3.29
N GLY A 242 15.36 -18.45 -2.38
CA GLY A 242 15.94 -19.64 -1.78
C GLY A 242 15.65 -19.66 -0.28
N GLN A 243 15.32 -20.83 0.26
CA GLN A 243 15.05 -21.01 1.68
C GLN A 243 15.73 -22.28 2.18
N LEU A 244 16.19 -22.23 3.43
CA LEU A 244 16.67 -23.39 4.21
C LEU A 244 15.91 -23.42 5.52
N LEU A 245 15.42 -24.58 5.89
CA LEU A 245 14.77 -24.86 7.17
C LEU A 245 15.62 -25.90 7.88
N PHE A 246 16.01 -25.62 9.12
CA PHE A 246 16.82 -26.48 9.97
C PHE A 246 16.06 -26.76 11.27
N GLU A 247 15.74 -28.01 11.52
CA GLU A 247 15.00 -28.53 12.67
C GLU A 247 15.76 -29.72 13.26
N PRO A 248 16.82 -29.49 14.07
CA PRO A 248 17.65 -30.56 14.65
C PRO A 248 16.94 -31.32 15.77
N ASN A 249 15.91 -30.72 16.38
CA ASN A 249 15.07 -31.29 17.42
C ASN A 249 13.77 -30.50 17.54
N ASP A 250 12.86 -30.96 18.36
CA ASP A 250 11.54 -30.32 18.57
C ASP A 250 11.60 -28.92 19.21
N GLN A 251 12.75 -28.51 19.76
CA GLN A 251 12.92 -27.24 20.44
C GLN A 251 13.44 -26.12 19.53
N LEU A 252 14.23 -26.43 18.51
CA LEU A 252 14.89 -25.43 17.67
C LEU A 252 14.43 -25.51 16.22
N THR A 253 13.88 -24.40 15.73
CA THR A 253 13.62 -24.19 14.31
C THR A 253 14.39 -22.99 13.82
N VAL A 254 15.16 -23.13 12.73
CA VAL A 254 15.89 -22.02 12.10
C VAL A 254 15.50 -21.96 10.63
N ARG A 255 15.02 -20.80 10.17
CA ARG A 255 14.66 -20.56 8.76
C ARG A 255 15.51 -19.42 8.19
N LEU A 256 16.27 -19.71 7.14
CA LEU A 256 17.02 -18.74 6.36
C LEU A 256 16.32 -18.52 5.02
N ILE A 257 16.10 -17.26 4.65
CA ILE A 257 15.47 -16.87 3.39
C ILE A 257 16.36 -15.86 2.68
N GLY A 258 16.62 -16.09 1.40
CA GLY A 258 17.23 -15.13 0.49
C GLY A 258 16.34 -14.91 -0.72
N ASP A 259 16.10 -13.66 -1.10
CA ASP A 259 15.30 -13.34 -2.28
C ASP A 259 15.93 -12.20 -3.10
N TYR A 260 15.63 -12.20 -4.40
CA TYR A 260 16.07 -11.16 -5.31
C TYR A 260 15.07 -10.96 -6.45
N THR A 261 14.77 -9.69 -6.74
CA THR A 261 13.92 -9.22 -7.84
C THR A 261 14.70 -8.27 -8.73
N TRP A 262 14.55 -8.44 -10.04
CA TRP A 262 15.07 -7.52 -11.04
C TRP A 262 13.97 -7.14 -12.03
N ARG A 263 13.88 -5.85 -12.38
CA ARG A 263 12.94 -5.32 -13.35
C ARG A 263 13.63 -4.30 -14.26
N LYS A 264 13.24 -4.30 -15.55
CA LYS A 264 13.65 -3.29 -16.51
C LYS A 264 12.45 -2.99 -17.39
N GLU A 265 11.72 -1.92 -17.10
CA GLU A 265 10.39 -1.66 -17.60
C GLU A 265 10.24 -0.19 -17.99
N LYS A 266 9.39 0.09 -18.99
CA LYS A 266 8.98 1.42 -19.42
C LYS A 266 7.69 1.77 -18.68
N CYS A 267 7.77 2.59 -17.64
CA CYS A 267 6.61 2.95 -16.83
C CYS A 267 6.75 4.37 -16.27
N CYS A 268 5.69 5.12 -16.19
CA CYS A 268 4.29 4.83 -16.52
C CYS A 268 3.76 5.95 -17.39
N GLY A 269 3.07 5.59 -18.49
CA GLY A 269 2.39 6.55 -19.36
C GLY A 269 1.12 7.08 -18.69
N ALA A 270 0.74 8.32 -19.04
CA ALA A 270 -0.50 8.95 -18.62
C ALA A 270 -1.21 9.54 -19.83
N ILE A 271 -2.52 9.67 -19.74
CA ILE A 271 -3.37 10.37 -20.72
C ILE A 271 -4.02 11.57 -20.06
N TYR A 272 -4.45 12.55 -20.84
CA TYR A 272 -5.29 13.64 -20.31
C TYR A 272 -6.63 13.08 -19.83
N VAL A 273 -7.16 13.68 -18.76
CA VAL A 273 -8.43 13.25 -18.16
C VAL A 273 -9.54 13.42 -19.19
N ASN A 274 -10.33 12.35 -19.38
CA ASN A 274 -11.51 12.39 -20.23
C ASN A 274 -12.63 13.20 -19.58
N ASN A 275 -13.11 14.24 -20.25
CA ASN A 275 -14.16 15.12 -19.74
C ASN A 275 -15.59 14.62 -19.93
N ASP A 276 -15.82 13.52 -20.65
CA ASP A 276 -17.16 12.91 -20.78
C ASP A 276 -17.74 12.47 -19.41
N ILE A 277 -16.92 12.53 -18.35
CA ILE A 277 -17.31 12.09 -17.00
C ILE A 277 -18.13 13.14 -16.24
N ASN A 278 -18.09 14.42 -16.66
CA ASN A 278 -18.72 15.52 -15.91
C ASN A 278 -19.41 16.55 -16.79
N ASP A 279 -20.64 16.25 -17.21
CA ASP A 279 -21.50 17.17 -17.98
C ASP A 279 -21.77 18.54 -17.33
N ASN A 280 -21.39 18.72 -16.05
CA ASN A 280 -21.66 19.95 -15.29
C ASN A 280 -20.43 20.84 -15.13
N ILE A 281 -19.28 20.44 -15.65
CA ILE A 281 -18.04 21.21 -15.58
C ILE A 281 -17.57 21.43 -17.02
N GLY A 282 -17.43 22.66 -17.45
CA GLY A 282 -17.00 22.97 -18.81
C GLY A 282 -15.80 22.13 -19.26
N ASN A 283 -15.77 21.73 -20.51
CA ASN A 283 -14.72 20.87 -21.06
C ASN A 283 -13.37 21.58 -20.99
N LEU A 284 -12.53 21.21 -20.01
CA LEU A 284 -11.20 21.80 -19.83
C LEU A 284 -10.20 21.34 -20.90
N ASN A 285 -10.55 20.34 -21.70
CA ASN A 285 -9.73 19.85 -22.80
C ASN A 285 -10.14 20.44 -24.16
N GLU A 286 -11.12 21.31 -24.22
CA GLU A 286 -11.42 22.06 -25.43
C GLU A 286 -10.52 23.30 -25.55
N PRO A 287 -9.89 23.51 -26.73
CA PRO A 287 -9.12 24.70 -26.97
C PRO A 287 -10.04 25.93 -27.04
N ALA A 288 -9.54 27.08 -26.62
CA ALA A 288 -10.20 28.35 -26.90
C ALA A 288 -10.16 28.62 -28.41
N SER A 289 -11.32 28.81 -29.04
CA SER A 289 -11.37 29.01 -30.48
C SER A 289 -12.32 30.15 -30.86
N PRO A 290 -11.82 31.22 -31.43
CA PRO A 290 -10.40 31.56 -31.64
C PRO A 290 -9.70 31.93 -30.32
N LEU A 291 -8.37 31.70 -30.22
CA LEU A 291 -7.59 32.00 -29.04
C LEU A 291 -7.70 33.48 -28.62
N ILE A 292 -7.79 34.37 -29.59
CA ILE A 292 -8.06 35.79 -29.35
C ILE A 292 -9.51 36.05 -29.73
N GLU A 293 -10.29 36.67 -28.83
CA GLU A 293 -11.69 36.99 -29.09
C GLU A 293 -11.81 37.91 -30.35
N PRO A 294 -12.62 37.50 -31.36
CA PRO A 294 -12.78 38.31 -32.56
C PRO A 294 -13.36 39.69 -32.26
N GLY A 295 -12.70 40.72 -32.78
CA GLY A 295 -13.19 42.11 -32.66
C GLY A 295 -12.99 42.73 -31.25
N SER A 296 -12.33 42.06 -30.31
CA SER A 296 -12.00 42.67 -29.00
C SER A 296 -10.95 43.77 -29.18
N VAL A 297 -11.16 44.89 -28.51
CA VAL A 297 -10.23 46.01 -28.49
C VAL A 297 -10.16 46.55 -27.05
N PRO A 298 -9.02 46.35 -26.31
CA PRO A 298 -7.81 45.66 -26.75
C PRO A 298 -8.05 44.13 -26.93
N PRO A 299 -7.17 43.44 -27.66
CA PRO A 299 -7.25 42.00 -27.81
C PRO A 299 -7.31 41.28 -26.46
N ARG A 300 -8.27 40.37 -26.29
CA ARG A 300 -8.43 39.53 -25.09
C ARG A 300 -8.38 38.08 -25.47
N ILE A 301 -7.90 37.27 -24.54
CA ILE A 301 -7.99 35.82 -24.64
C ILE A 301 -9.45 35.40 -24.55
N ASN A 302 -9.84 34.47 -25.41
CA ASN A 302 -11.14 33.82 -25.34
C ASN A 302 -11.21 32.95 -24.09
N ASP A 303 -12.17 33.22 -23.23
CA ASP A 303 -12.40 32.48 -21.97
C ASP A 303 -13.30 31.26 -22.15
N GLU A 304 -13.80 30.98 -23.38
CA GLU A 304 -14.65 29.82 -23.68
C GLU A 304 -13.83 28.54 -23.92
N GLY A 305 -12.83 28.26 -23.25
CA GLY A 305 -12.00 27.06 -23.39
C GLY A 305 -10.70 27.19 -22.61
N ASN A 306 -9.77 26.31 -22.90
CA ASN A 306 -8.48 26.28 -22.23
C ASN A 306 -7.35 26.75 -23.16
N ASN A 307 -6.87 27.99 -23.00
CA ASN A 307 -5.83 28.55 -23.85
C ASN A 307 -4.49 27.80 -23.78
N ILE A 308 -4.21 27.01 -22.71
CA ILE A 308 -2.99 26.21 -22.62
C ILE A 308 -2.97 25.08 -23.67
N ILE A 309 -4.14 24.58 -24.07
CA ILE A 309 -4.26 23.59 -25.14
C ILE A 309 -3.86 24.22 -26.48
N ASN A 310 -4.25 25.46 -26.74
CA ASN A 310 -3.83 26.19 -27.93
C ASN A 310 -2.31 26.35 -27.94
N VAL A 311 -1.71 26.77 -26.84
CA VAL A 311 -0.25 26.92 -26.72
C VAL A 311 0.47 25.61 -26.97
N LEU A 312 0.03 24.50 -26.36
CA LEU A 312 0.63 23.18 -26.57
C LEU A 312 0.48 22.72 -28.02
N THR A 313 -0.71 22.93 -28.63
CA THR A 313 -0.96 22.58 -30.05
C THR A 313 -0.12 23.41 -31.00
N ASP A 314 0.00 24.70 -30.75
CA ASP A 314 0.84 25.61 -31.55
C ASP A 314 2.35 25.26 -31.49
N LEU A 315 2.78 24.59 -30.38
CA LEU A 315 4.13 24.09 -30.16
C LEU A 315 4.33 22.63 -30.62
N GLY A 316 3.30 21.98 -31.19
CA GLY A 316 3.44 20.68 -31.82
C GLY A 316 2.75 19.52 -31.09
N GLN A 317 2.01 19.77 -30.02
CA GLN A 317 1.20 18.72 -29.41
C GLN A 317 0.07 18.29 -30.35
N ASP A 318 -0.07 16.99 -30.58
CA ASP A 318 -1.18 16.48 -31.41
C ASP A 318 -2.52 16.74 -30.68
N PRO A 319 -3.47 17.43 -31.33
CA PRO A 319 -4.77 17.73 -30.72
C PRO A 319 -5.56 16.49 -30.28
N ARG A 320 -5.32 15.33 -30.92
CA ARG A 320 -5.98 14.07 -30.55
C ARG A 320 -5.66 13.61 -29.12
N ALA A 321 -4.56 14.08 -28.56
CA ALA A 321 -4.20 13.79 -27.15
C ALA A 321 -5.25 14.30 -26.17
N PHE A 322 -5.95 15.40 -26.51
CA PHE A 322 -6.92 16.05 -25.61
C PHE A 322 -8.34 15.47 -25.70
N ASP A 323 -8.66 14.72 -26.77
CA ASP A 323 -10.00 14.15 -27.01
C ASP A 323 -9.92 12.70 -27.48
N GLN A 324 -9.24 11.86 -26.73
CA GLN A 324 -9.11 10.45 -27.10
C GLN A 324 -10.06 9.51 -26.30
N GLY A 325 -10.84 10.05 -25.38
CA GLY A 325 -11.67 9.23 -24.50
C GLY A 325 -10.81 8.30 -23.63
N TRP A 326 -11.11 7.00 -23.68
CA TRP A 326 -10.37 5.97 -22.92
C TRP A 326 -9.31 5.23 -23.77
N LYS A 327 -8.95 5.79 -24.94
CA LYS A 327 -7.84 5.26 -25.73
C LYS A 327 -6.53 5.42 -24.97
N ARG A 328 -5.56 4.61 -25.34
CA ARG A 328 -4.28 4.53 -24.63
C ARG A 328 -3.12 4.99 -25.52
N ASP A 329 -3.45 5.80 -26.53
CA ASP A 329 -2.45 6.48 -27.35
C ASP A 329 -1.83 7.61 -26.52
N ILE A 330 -0.52 7.67 -26.44
CA ILE A 330 0.21 8.76 -25.79
C ILE A 330 1.18 9.40 -26.76
N TRP A 331 1.45 10.65 -26.56
CA TRP A 331 2.38 11.45 -27.36
C TRP A 331 3.48 11.98 -26.47
N VAL A 332 4.46 11.14 -26.19
CA VAL A 332 5.63 11.49 -25.37
C VAL A 332 6.61 12.27 -26.24
N THR A 333 7.36 13.18 -25.67
CA THR A 333 8.43 13.93 -26.35
C THR A 333 9.33 12.97 -27.16
N PRO A 334 9.58 13.24 -28.45
CA PRO A 334 10.44 12.39 -29.28
C PRO A 334 11.82 12.16 -28.65
N GLY A 335 12.22 10.88 -28.55
CA GLY A 335 13.48 10.47 -27.95
C GLY A 335 13.50 10.38 -26.41
N ARG A 336 12.43 10.81 -25.72
CA ARG A 336 12.34 10.81 -24.24
C ARG A 336 11.42 9.74 -23.65
N SER A 337 11.19 8.64 -24.34
CA SER A 337 10.37 7.54 -23.83
C SER A 337 10.89 6.99 -22.49
N TYR A 338 9.97 6.45 -21.70
CA TYR A 338 10.25 5.99 -20.33
C TYR A 338 11.26 4.84 -20.25
N LYS A 339 12.13 4.88 -19.26
CA LYS A 339 13.08 3.81 -18.95
C LYS A 339 13.20 3.69 -17.43
N GLY A 340 12.97 2.50 -16.90
CA GLY A 340 13.10 2.22 -15.48
C GLY A 340 13.88 0.93 -15.23
N LYS A 341 14.63 0.91 -14.12
CA LYS A 341 15.31 -0.28 -13.62
C LYS A 341 15.14 -0.36 -12.11
N THR A 342 14.65 -1.49 -11.63
CA THR A 342 14.49 -1.72 -10.19
C THR A 342 15.16 -3.02 -9.78
N THR A 343 15.86 -3.00 -8.66
CA THR A 343 16.41 -4.17 -7.99
C THR A 343 15.99 -4.15 -6.53
N ASP A 344 15.52 -5.28 -6.02
CA ASP A 344 15.19 -5.51 -4.62
C ASP A 344 15.70 -6.87 -4.20
N GLY A 345 16.33 -6.98 -3.05
CA GLY A 345 16.81 -8.26 -2.56
C GLY A 345 17.30 -8.19 -1.12
N GLY A 346 17.44 -9.33 -0.50
CA GLY A 346 17.93 -9.41 0.86
C GLY A 346 17.96 -10.81 1.45
N LEU A 347 18.35 -10.83 2.71
CA LEU A 347 18.46 -12.04 3.52
C LEU A 347 17.67 -11.83 4.80
N SER A 348 17.00 -12.87 5.28
CA SER A 348 16.39 -12.93 6.61
C SER A 348 16.68 -14.26 7.29
N LEU A 349 16.87 -14.20 8.60
CA LEU A 349 17.07 -15.35 9.47
C LEU A 349 16.03 -15.28 10.58
N GLN A 350 15.20 -16.30 10.67
CA GLN A 350 14.30 -16.54 11.80
C GLN A 350 14.82 -17.72 12.62
N LEU A 351 14.85 -17.53 13.92
CA LEU A 351 15.18 -18.56 14.90
C LEU A 351 14.06 -18.61 15.93
N ASP A 352 13.48 -19.78 16.09
CA ASP A 352 12.51 -20.10 17.14
C ASP A 352 13.11 -21.14 18.08
N TYR A 353 13.11 -20.86 19.39
CA TYR A 353 13.58 -21.80 20.39
C TYR A 353 12.54 -21.97 21.51
N ASP A 354 12.12 -23.20 21.72
CA ASP A 354 11.15 -23.54 22.76
C ASP A 354 11.88 -24.05 24.02
N PHE A 355 11.70 -23.34 25.12
CA PHE A 355 12.24 -23.69 26.45
C PHE A 355 11.32 -24.65 27.24
N GLY A 356 10.21 -25.10 26.66
CA GLY A 356 9.19 -25.93 27.31
C GLY A 356 8.13 -25.14 28.11
N GLY A 357 8.37 -23.89 28.46
CA GLY A 357 7.41 -23.00 29.13
C GLY A 357 7.41 -21.59 28.58
N ALA A 358 8.36 -21.30 27.69
CA ALA A 358 8.44 -20.06 26.97
C ALA A 358 9.12 -20.28 25.62
N LYS A 359 8.68 -19.53 24.58
CA LYS A 359 9.25 -19.57 23.25
C LYS A 359 9.96 -18.25 22.94
N LEU A 360 11.22 -18.34 22.53
CA LEU A 360 11.99 -17.22 21.98
C LEU A 360 11.86 -17.22 20.45
N THR A 361 11.52 -16.08 19.86
CA THR A 361 11.61 -15.85 18.43
C THR A 361 12.56 -14.70 18.15
N SER A 362 13.54 -14.92 17.27
CA SER A 362 14.47 -13.90 16.78
C SER A 362 14.33 -13.78 15.25
N ILE A 363 14.11 -12.56 14.75
CA ILE A 363 14.01 -12.29 13.31
C ILE A 363 15.03 -11.20 12.97
N THR A 364 16.01 -11.58 12.13
CA THR A 364 17.04 -10.66 11.61
C THR A 364 16.80 -10.47 10.11
N GLY A 365 16.78 -9.23 9.64
CA GLY A 365 16.61 -8.91 8.23
C GLY A 365 17.63 -7.88 7.73
N TYR A 366 18.16 -8.12 6.53
CA TYR A 366 18.94 -7.14 5.78
C TYR A 366 18.40 -7.04 4.35
N ARG A 367 18.04 -5.82 3.91
CA ARG A 367 17.43 -5.57 2.60
C ARG A 367 18.12 -4.45 1.86
N GLY A 368 18.21 -4.57 0.54
CA GLY A 368 18.63 -3.53 -0.37
C GLY A 368 17.65 -3.35 -1.52
N TYR A 369 17.25 -2.11 -1.75
CA TYR A 369 16.37 -1.71 -2.84
C TYR A 369 16.98 -0.55 -3.61
N LYS A 370 16.91 -0.59 -4.94
CA LYS A 370 17.27 0.53 -5.80
C LYS A 370 16.32 0.61 -6.98
N SER A 371 15.77 1.80 -7.24
CA SER A 371 14.94 2.07 -8.42
C SER A 371 15.47 3.31 -9.13
N GLU A 372 15.69 3.17 -10.43
CA GLU A 372 16.13 4.21 -11.36
C GLU A 372 14.99 4.51 -12.32
N GLN A 373 14.79 5.77 -12.70
CA GLN A 373 13.77 6.18 -13.66
C GLN A 373 14.23 7.40 -14.45
N HIS A 374 14.07 7.32 -15.76
CA HIS A 374 14.44 8.37 -16.72
C HIS A 374 13.32 8.56 -17.74
N GLY A 375 13.36 9.65 -18.48
CA GLY A 375 12.46 9.94 -19.57
C GLY A 375 11.57 11.15 -19.30
N ASP A 376 10.51 11.25 -20.07
CA ASP A 376 9.52 12.30 -19.99
C ASP A 376 8.84 12.37 -18.61
N PHE A 377 8.51 13.56 -18.17
CA PHE A 377 7.82 13.79 -16.90
C PHE A 377 6.59 14.73 -17.04
N ASP A 378 6.40 15.38 -18.18
CA ASP A 378 5.25 16.24 -18.47
C ASP A 378 4.14 15.55 -19.25
N PHE A 379 4.41 14.36 -19.82
CA PHE A 379 3.45 13.52 -20.55
C PHE A 379 2.92 14.15 -21.84
N SER A 380 3.73 15.01 -22.51
CA SER A 380 3.35 15.71 -23.74
C SER A 380 4.41 15.59 -24.84
N THR A 381 4.05 15.98 -26.07
CA THR A 381 5.01 16.09 -27.19
C THR A 381 5.96 17.27 -27.00
N VAL A 382 5.48 18.35 -26.35
CA VAL A 382 6.28 19.54 -26.06
C VAL A 382 7.22 19.23 -24.89
N ASP A 383 8.52 19.33 -25.12
CA ASP A 383 9.55 18.97 -24.15
C ASP A 383 9.66 20.01 -23.02
N ILE A 384 8.80 19.88 -22.01
CA ILE A 384 8.70 20.83 -20.89
C ILE A 384 9.56 20.37 -19.72
N LEU A 385 9.50 19.08 -19.35
CA LEU A 385 10.12 18.57 -18.13
C LEU A 385 10.51 17.09 -18.26
N TYR A 386 11.76 16.75 -17.90
CA TYR A 386 12.24 15.38 -18.04
C TYR A 386 13.32 15.02 -17.01
N ARG A 387 13.65 13.73 -16.90
CA ARG A 387 14.81 13.21 -16.18
C ARG A 387 15.83 12.65 -17.14
N LYS A 388 17.04 13.24 -17.15
CA LYS A 388 18.11 12.88 -18.07
C LYS A 388 18.68 11.50 -17.77
N ALA A 389 18.92 10.70 -18.82
CA ALA A 389 19.38 9.32 -18.66
C ALA A 389 20.83 9.20 -18.13
N GLU A 390 21.68 10.17 -18.44
CA GLU A 390 23.09 10.22 -18.04
C GLU A 390 23.27 10.73 -16.61
N ASP A 391 22.29 11.46 -16.07
CA ASP A 391 22.35 12.05 -14.74
C ASP A 391 21.79 11.08 -13.67
N PRO A 392 22.24 11.20 -12.42
CA PRO A 392 21.75 10.33 -11.35
C PRO A 392 20.26 10.57 -11.02
N ASN A 393 19.43 9.59 -11.36
CA ASN A 393 18.00 9.56 -11.01
C ASN A 393 17.67 8.23 -10.35
N TYR A 394 17.77 8.17 -9.03
CA TYR A 394 17.47 6.93 -8.33
C TYR A 394 17.02 7.16 -6.88
N ARG A 395 16.26 6.21 -6.38
CA ARG A 395 16.02 6.04 -4.94
C ARG A 395 16.59 4.72 -4.47
N LYS A 396 17.33 4.74 -3.36
CA LYS A 396 18.02 3.57 -2.79
C LYS A 396 17.70 3.48 -1.30
N PHE A 397 17.33 2.29 -0.85
CA PHE A 397 17.12 1.96 0.56
C PHE A 397 18.02 0.81 0.95
N GLN A 398 18.63 0.89 2.14
CA GLN A 398 19.35 -0.21 2.77
C GLN A 398 18.82 -0.30 4.21
N THR A 399 18.25 -1.43 4.59
CA THR A 399 17.60 -1.60 5.88
C THR A 399 18.16 -2.82 6.58
N PHE A 400 18.60 -2.64 7.82
CA PHE A 400 18.86 -3.70 8.79
C PHE A 400 17.78 -3.67 9.85
N SER A 401 17.24 -4.83 10.23
CA SER A 401 16.27 -4.96 11.31
C SER A 401 16.53 -6.19 12.16
N GLN A 402 16.24 -6.08 13.46
CA GLN A 402 16.32 -7.15 14.43
C GLN A 402 15.10 -7.09 15.35
N GLU A 403 14.39 -8.18 15.47
CA GLU A 403 13.31 -8.35 16.43
C GLU A 403 13.62 -9.55 17.33
N LEU A 404 13.34 -9.38 18.62
CA LEU A 404 13.42 -10.45 19.64
C LEU A 404 12.09 -10.48 20.36
N ARG A 405 11.45 -11.64 20.45
CA ARG A 405 10.22 -11.86 21.20
C ARG A 405 10.38 -13.06 22.13
N LEU A 406 9.94 -12.91 23.36
CA LEU A 406 9.78 -13.99 24.30
C LEU A 406 8.31 -14.07 24.71
N GLN A 407 7.70 -15.23 24.61
CA GLN A 407 6.29 -15.43 24.92
C GLN A 407 6.06 -16.75 25.64
N GLY A 408 5.01 -16.83 26.43
CA GLY A 408 4.66 -18.04 27.18
C GLY A 408 3.35 -17.86 27.90
N SER A 409 2.96 -18.88 28.66
CA SER A 409 1.81 -18.88 29.58
C SER A 409 2.25 -18.84 31.03
N ALA A 410 1.41 -18.31 31.91
CA ALA A 410 1.65 -18.22 33.35
C ALA A 410 0.35 -18.36 34.12
N PHE A 411 0.47 -18.64 35.46
CA PHE A 411 -0.66 -18.75 36.37
C PHE A 411 -1.68 -19.83 35.97
N ALA A 412 -1.20 -21.02 35.61
CA ALA A 412 -2.02 -22.13 35.09
C ALA A 412 -2.88 -21.68 33.89
N ASP A 413 -2.22 -21.14 32.87
CA ASP A 413 -2.76 -20.67 31.58
C ASP A 413 -3.79 -19.52 31.67
N LYS A 414 -3.84 -18.82 32.83
CA LYS A 414 -4.66 -17.62 32.97
C LYS A 414 -4.07 -16.36 32.32
N LEU A 415 -2.79 -16.40 31.98
CA LEU A 415 -2.10 -15.29 31.34
C LEU A 415 -1.20 -15.80 30.22
N ASP A 416 -1.52 -15.42 28.99
CA ASP A 416 -0.61 -15.51 27.89
C ASP A 416 0.17 -14.19 27.74
N TRP A 417 1.46 -14.23 28.00
CA TRP A 417 2.31 -13.06 27.98
C TRP A 417 3.25 -13.05 26.76
N LEU A 418 3.58 -11.86 26.27
CA LEU A 418 4.57 -11.62 25.27
C LEU A 418 5.31 -10.33 25.57
N VAL A 419 6.64 -10.37 25.55
CA VAL A 419 7.52 -9.20 25.62
C VAL A 419 8.50 -9.23 24.46
N GLY A 420 8.85 -8.06 23.92
CA GLY A 420 9.75 -8.00 22.79
C GLY A 420 10.53 -6.69 22.68
N GLY A 421 11.59 -6.74 21.89
CA GLY A 421 12.41 -5.62 21.50
C GLY A 421 12.61 -5.59 19.98
N TYR A 422 12.65 -4.39 19.42
CA TYR A 422 12.87 -4.17 18.00
C TYR A 422 13.92 -3.09 17.77
N TYR A 423 14.79 -3.32 16.80
CA TYR A 423 15.75 -2.34 16.32
C TYR A 423 15.76 -2.34 14.80
N ALA A 424 15.81 -1.14 14.19
CA ALA A 424 16.04 -1.00 12.74
C ALA A 424 16.95 0.21 12.45
N ASN A 425 17.76 0.08 11.41
CA ASN A 425 18.52 1.17 10.81
C ASN A 425 18.26 1.16 9.31
N GLU A 426 17.81 2.30 8.77
CA GLU A 426 17.55 2.49 7.35
C GLU A 426 18.36 3.67 6.82
N ASP A 427 19.06 3.44 5.73
CA ASP A 427 19.75 4.46 4.93
C ASP A 427 18.98 4.65 3.62
N LEU A 428 18.40 5.83 3.44
CA LEU A 428 17.75 6.27 2.21
C LEU A 428 18.67 7.24 1.48
N THR A 429 18.89 7.01 0.19
CA THR A 429 19.48 7.99 -0.73
C THR A 429 18.50 8.24 -1.87
N LEU A 430 18.14 9.50 -2.09
CA LEU A 430 17.45 9.98 -3.28
C LEU A 430 18.42 10.84 -4.09
N ALA A 431 18.58 10.53 -5.36
CA ALA A 431 19.23 11.41 -6.33
C ALA A 431 18.18 11.79 -7.38
N ASP A 432 18.04 13.07 -7.68
CA ASP A 432 17.06 13.59 -8.65
C ASP A 432 17.73 14.63 -9.57
N SER A 433 17.55 14.45 -10.88
CA SER A 433 18.04 15.36 -11.91
C SER A 433 16.87 15.82 -12.80
N LEU A 434 15.82 16.34 -12.19
CA LEU A 434 14.71 16.92 -12.91
C LEU A 434 15.15 18.19 -13.63
N ARG A 435 14.91 18.25 -14.95
CA ARG A 435 15.35 19.34 -15.83
C ARG A 435 14.21 19.89 -16.65
N PHE A 436 14.27 21.17 -16.98
CA PHE A 436 13.46 21.73 -18.04
C PHE A 436 13.90 21.16 -19.40
N GLY A 437 12.92 20.84 -20.24
CA GLY A 437 13.18 20.33 -21.58
C GLY A 437 13.61 21.38 -22.57
N GLU A 438 13.81 20.96 -23.82
CA GLU A 438 14.27 21.84 -24.89
C GLU A 438 13.26 22.94 -25.23
N ASP A 439 11.94 22.63 -25.10
CA ASP A 439 10.85 23.54 -25.46
C ASP A 439 10.35 24.40 -24.29
N TYR A 440 10.86 24.18 -23.06
CA TYR A 440 10.34 24.85 -21.88
C TYR A 440 10.33 26.38 -22.00
N GLY A 441 11.40 26.97 -22.48
CA GLY A 441 11.50 28.44 -22.61
C GLY A 441 10.46 29.01 -23.57
N GLN A 442 10.28 28.37 -24.72
CA GLN A 442 9.25 28.76 -25.68
C GLN A 442 7.86 28.54 -25.10
N PHE A 443 7.60 27.40 -24.48
CA PHE A 443 6.34 27.11 -23.81
C PHE A 443 6.02 28.14 -22.73
N ALA A 444 6.98 28.44 -21.84
CA ALA A 444 6.79 29.38 -20.74
C ALA A 444 6.52 30.80 -21.23
N THR A 445 7.21 31.25 -22.28
CA THR A 445 6.96 32.57 -22.89
C THR A 445 5.64 32.63 -23.62
N CYS A 446 5.26 31.60 -24.39
CA CYS A 446 3.93 31.52 -25.01
C CYS A 446 2.82 31.58 -23.96
N ARG A 447 2.95 30.82 -22.86
CA ARG A 447 2.05 30.86 -21.72
C ARG A 447 1.97 32.26 -21.08
N LEU A 448 3.11 32.95 -20.91
CA LEU A 448 3.19 34.31 -20.38
C LEU A 448 2.45 35.32 -21.31
N ILE A 449 2.72 35.28 -22.61
CA ILE A 449 2.14 36.21 -23.58
C ILE A 449 0.62 36.00 -23.71
N THR A 450 0.17 34.75 -23.86
CA THR A 450 -1.26 34.42 -23.97
C THR A 450 -2.04 34.70 -22.67
N GLY A 451 -1.38 34.68 -21.51
CA GLY A 451 -1.97 34.95 -20.21
C GLY A 451 -1.86 36.40 -19.73
N SER A 452 -1.45 37.33 -20.58
CA SER A 452 -1.17 38.72 -20.21
C SER A 452 -1.79 39.70 -21.22
N PRO A 453 -1.79 41.01 -20.90
CA PRO A 453 -2.19 42.06 -21.88
C PRO A 453 -1.36 42.09 -23.17
N LEU A 454 -0.27 41.29 -23.24
CA LEU A 454 0.57 41.14 -24.42
C LEU A 454 0.01 40.15 -25.46
N VAL A 455 -1.16 39.57 -25.26
CA VAL A 455 -1.75 38.57 -26.16
C VAL A 455 -1.84 39.03 -27.61
N GLY A 456 -2.03 40.32 -27.88
CA GLY A 456 -2.05 40.88 -29.23
C GLY A 456 -0.73 40.78 -30.01
N VAL A 457 0.39 40.44 -29.35
CA VAL A 457 1.69 40.22 -29.98
C VAL A 457 2.11 38.75 -30.00
N TYR A 458 1.20 37.83 -29.63
CA TYR A 458 1.44 36.40 -29.62
C TYR A 458 1.91 35.88 -30.98
N SER A 459 3.00 35.12 -30.98
CA SER A 459 3.57 34.47 -32.16
C SER A 459 4.34 33.23 -31.79
N PRO A 460 3.73 32.04 -31.83
CA PRO A 460 4.30 30.80 -31.26
C PRO A 460 5.59 30.35 -31.99
N THR A 461 5.81 30.74 -33.21
CA THR A 461 7.01 30.39 -33.99
C THR A 461 8.13 31.43 -33.86
N SER A 462 7.92 32.52 -33.09
CA SER A 462 8.90 33.58 -32.93
C SER A 462 9.67 33.42 -31.60
N PRO A 463 10.92 33.88 -31.51
CA PRO A 463 11.66 33.88 -30.26
C PRO A 463 10.88 34.54 -29.12
N SER A 464 10.86 33.90 -27.94
CA SER A 464 10.11 34.38 -26.79
C SER A 464 8.61 34.57 -27.03
N CYS A 465 8.04 33.90 -28.06
CA CYS A 465 6.63 33.95 -28.41
C CYS A 465 6.10 35.35 -28.73
N ILE A 466 6.97 36.30 -29.09
CA ILE A 466 6.62 37.67 -29.42
C ILE A 466 6.91 37.92 -30.91
N ASN A 467 5.91 38.45 -31.64
CA ASN A 467 6.09 38.91 -33.00
C ASN A 467 7.28 39.89 -33.08
N PRO A 468 8.29 39.64 -33.94
CA PRO A 468 9.49 40.48 -34.03
C PRO A 468 9.20 41.94 -34.33
N ILE A 469 8.19 42.23 -35.17
CA ILE A 469 7.80 43.59 -35.53
C ILE A 469 7.20 44.36 -34.35
N ALA A 470 6.55 43.65 -33.40
CA ALA A 470 5.90 44.23 -32.24
C ALA A 470 6.87 44.49 -31.04
N ARG A 471 8.08 43.94 -31.04
CA ARG A 471 9.05 44.03 -29.92
C ARG A 471 9.37 45.46 -29.51
N PRO A 472 9.60 46.46 -30.42
CA PRO A 472 9.78 47.85 -29.99
C PRO A 472 8.56 48.41 -29.27
N GLY A 473 7.35 48.06 -29.71
CA GLY A 473 6.11 48.49 -29.09
C GLY A 473 5.94 47.88 -27.68
N VAL A 474 6.28 46.61 -27.51
CA VAL A 474 6.30 45.93 -26.18
C VAL A 474 7.26 46.68 -25.26
N SER A 475 8.48 46.98 -25.68
CA SER A 475 9.43 47.73 -24.89
C SER A 475 8.90 49.12 -24.49
N ALA A 476 8.31 49.82 -25.46
CA ALA A 476 7.74 51.15 -25.21
C ALA A 476 6.55 51.15 -24.25
N ALA A 477 5.73 50.09 -24.24
CA ALA A 477 4.58 49.92 -23.36
C ALA A 477 4.96 49.91 -21.85
N PHE A 478 6.17 49.45 -21.53
CA PHE A 478 6.69 49.46 -20.15
C PHE A 478 7.59 50.65 -19.84
N GLY A 479 7.69 51.65 -20.75
CA GLY A 479 8.49 52.85 -20.57
C GLY A 479 9.96 52.53 -20.26
N ALA A 480 10.56 53.16 -19.24
CA ALA A 480 11.95 52.97 -18.87
C ALA A 480 12.28 51.54 -18.45
N ALA A 481 11.32 50.77 -17.98
CA ALA A 481 11.50 49.36 -17.60
C ALA A 481 11.46 48.38 -18.80
N GLY A 482 11.00 48.86 -19.96
CA GLY A 482 10.76 48.04 -21.15
C GLY A 482 11.94 47.21 -21.60
N PRO A 483 13.16 47.78 -21.77
CA PRO A 483 14.30 46.99 -22.17
C PRO A 483 14.68 45.87 -21.18
N THR A 484 14.53 46.14 -19.87
CA THR A 484 14.81 45.14 -18.82
C THR A 484 13.77 44.03 -18.81
N ILE A 485 12.49 44.34 -18.94
CA ILE A 485 11.40 43.38 -19.04
C ILE A 485 11.56 42.49 -20.28
N LEU A 486 11.84 43.10 -21.45
CA LEU A 486 12.02 42.34 -22.67
C LEU A 486 13.23 41.41 -22.60
N ALA A 487 14.36 41.89 -22.03
CA ALA A 487 15.53 41.03 -21.80
C ALA A 487 15.26 39.90 -20.81
N ALA A 488 14.36 40.10 -19.82
CA ALA A 488 13.94 39.07 -18.90
C ALA A 488 13.04 38.02 -19.55
N ILE A 489 12.13 38.44 -20.45
CA ILE A 489 11.34 37.53 -21.29
C ILE A 489 12.26 36.70 -22.21
N ASP A 490 13.30 37.34 -22.79
CA ASP A 490 14.25 36.63 -23.64
C ASP A 490 15.09 35.60 -22.86
N ARG A 491 15.51 35.92 -21.63
CA ARG A 491 16.17 34.92 -20.74
C ARG A 491 15.26 33.75 -20.42
N LEU A 492 13.96 34.01 -20.15
CA LEU A 492 12.97 32.97 -19.95
C LEU A 492 12.83 32.11 -21.22
N GLY A 493 12.68 32.74 -22.40
CA GLY A 493 12.55 32.06 -23.68
C GLY A 493 13.77 31.26 -24.11
N ALA A 494 14.95 31.57 -23.59
CA ALA A 494 16.19 30.87 -23.84
C ALA A 494 16.44 29.64 -22.91
N MET A 495 15.54 29.36 -21.95
CA MET A 495 15.67 28.20 -21.07
C MET A 495 15.42 26.92 -21.85
N SER A 496 16.46 26.10 -21.99
CA SER A 496 16.44 24.86 -22.77
C SER A 496 17.45 23.89 -22.17
N ASP A 497 17.07 22.64 -22.00
CA ASP A 497 17.89 21.55 -21.46
C ASP A 497 18.70 21.97 -20.22
N ALA A 498 18.05 22.65 -19.27
CA ALA A 498 18.70 23.21 -18.08
C ALA A 498 17.95 22.80 -16.81
N GLY A 499 18.68 22.62 -15.70
CA GLY A 499 18.05 22.24 -14.45
C GLY A 499 18.97 21.50 -13.48
N SER A 500 18.41 20.58 -12.69
CA SER A 500 19.19 19.82 -11.72
C SER A 500 20.18 18.90 -12.42
N THR A 501 21.44 18.98 -11.99
CA THR A 501 22.54 18.10 -12.42
C THR A 501 22.79 16.96 -11.42
N GLY A 502 21.90 16.81 -10.42
CA GLY A 502 21.92 15.77 -9.41
C GLY A 502 21.77 16.32 -8.00
N ASP A 503 20.56 16.68 -7.61
CA ASP A 503 20.23 16.91 -6.20
C ASP A 503 20.35 15.58 -5.45
N ILE A 504 21.03 15.57 -4.29
CA ILE A 504 21.23 14.35 -3.51
C ILE A 504 20.69 14.55 -2.09
N TYR A 505 19.76 13.69 -1.69
CA TYR A 505 19.25 13.62 -0.31
C TYR A 505 19.68 12.31 0.32
N LYS A 506 20.26 12.38 1.52
CA LYS A 506 20.63 11.23 2.35
C LYS A 506 19.89 11.32 3.66
N GLN A 507 19.07 10.33 3.97
CA GLN A 507 18.37 10.22 5.24
C GLN A 507 18.74 8.92 5.95
N ASN A 508 19.23 9.02 7.19
CA ASN A 508 19.43 7.88 8.09
C ASN A 508 18.33 7.88 9.14
N SER A 509 17.59 6.77 9.24
CA SER A 509 16.52 6.55 10.23
C SER A 509 16.92 5.42 11.16
N ARG A 510 16.89 5.65 12.48
CA ARG A 510 17.11 4.62 13.50
C ARG A 510 15.90 4.51 14.41
N ASN A 511 15.39 3.31 14.52
CA ASN A 511 14.23 2.98 15.34
C ASN A 511 14.63 1.96 16.41
N PHE A 512 14.25 2.23 17.67
CA PHE A 512 14.33 1.29 18.77
C PHE A 512 12.97 1.22 19.47
N ALA A 513 12.51 0.02 19.80
CA ALA A 513 11.26 -0.13 20.53
C ALA A 513 11.29 -1.30 21.53
N LEU A 514 10.52 -1.15 22.61
CA LEU A 514 10.16 -2.20 23.54
C LEU A 514 8.65 -2.36 23.57
N PHE A 515 8.15 -3.59 23.61
CA PHE A 515 6.72 -3.85 23.59
C PHE A 515 6.32 -5.07 24.40
N THR A 516 5.05 -5.08 24.82
CA THR A 516 4.41 -6.23 25.48
C THR A 516 2.98 -6.40 24.97
N HIS A 517 2.50 -7.65 24.97
CA HIS A 517 1.14 -7.99 24.57
C HIS A 517 0.65 -9.19 25.38
N ASN A 518 -0.34 -8.98 26.23
CA ASN A 518 -0.75 -9.92 27.25
C ASN A 518 -2.25 -10.21 27.12
N ILE A 519 -2.63 -11.48 27.18
CA ILE A 519 -4.02 -11.94 27.15
C ILE A 519 -4.32 -12.55 28.51
N PHE A 520 -5.28 -11.96 29.21
CA PHE A 520 -5.77 -12.43 30.54
C PHE A 520 -7.05 -13.21 30.32
N HIS A 521 -7.03 -14.51 30.58
CA HIS A 521 -8.20 -15.39 30.56
C HIS A 521 -8.93 -15.23 31.88
N VAL A 522 -9.84 -14.24 31.95
CA VAL A 522 -10.59 -13.91 33.19
C VAL A 522 -11.57 -15.03 33.53
N THR A 523 -12.21 -15.60 32.53
CA THR A 523 -13.02 -16.81 32.57
C THR A 523 -12.82 -17.61 31.28
N ASP A 524 -13.34 -18.82 31.19
CA ASP A 524 -13.29 -19.65 29.97
C ASP A 524 -13.97 -18.99 28.75
N LYS A 525 -14.75 -17.93 28.95
CA LYS A 525 -15.52 -17.22 27.92
C LYS A 525 -15.13 -15.75 27.76
N PHE A 526 -14.32 -15.20 28.64
CA PHE A 526 -14.04 -13.77 28.67
C PHE A 526 -12.55 -13.50 28.83
N ASP A 527 -11.96 -12.87 27.81
CA ASP A 527 -10.55 -12.46 27.82
C ASP A 527 -10.41 -10.95 27.78
N VAL A 528 -9.34 -10.48 28.41
CA VAL A 528 -8.89 -9.09 28.35
C VAL A 528 -7.47 -9.08 27.78
N THR A 529 -7.30 -8.44 26.63
CA THR A 529 -5.98 -8.24 25.99
C THR A 529 -5.49 -6.84 26.24
N VAL A 530 -4.25 -6.68 26.71
CA VAL A 530 -3.58 -5.38 26.86
C VAL A 530 -2.19 -5.44 26.26
N GLY A 531 -1.91 -4.49 25.38
CA GLY A 531 -0.60 -4.32 24.77
C GLY A 531 -0.10 -2.89 24.88
N LEU A 532 1.20 -2.72 25.03
CA LEU A 532 1.86 -1.42 25.08
C LEU A 532 3.20 -1.49 24.35
N ARG A 533 3.54 -0.41 23.62
CA ARG A 533 4.83 -0.25 22.97
C ARG A 533 5.35 1.16 23.17
N TYR A 534 6.61 1.28 23.54
CA TYR A 534 7.38 2.50 23.45
C TYR A 534 8.30 2.44 22.24
N THR A 535 8.35 3.49 21.45
CA THR A 535 9.21 3.61 20.27
C THR A 535 10.00 4.92 20.30
N ASN A 536 11.32 4.84 20.13
CA ASN A 536 12.21 5.98 19.92
C ASN A 536 12.69 5.98 18.47
N GLU A 537 12.39 7.05 17.75
CA GLU A 537 12.78 7.26 16.35
C GLU A 537 13.78 8.42 16.26
N ARG A 538 14.81 8.27 15.45
CA ARG A 538 15.80 9.33 15.16
C ARG A 538 16.07 9.37 13.67
N LYS A 539 15.84 10.52 13.05
CA LYS A 539 16.13 10.76 11.64
C LYS A 539 17.15 11.86 11.49
N LYS A 540 18.08 11.69 10.54
CA LYS A 540 19.07 12.67 10.12
C LYS A 540 18.94 12.87 8.63
N LEU A 541 18.94 14.12 8.19
CA LEU A 541 18.95 14.53 6.79
C LEU A 541 20.26 15.23 6.46
N GLU A 542 20.81 14.94 5.30
CA GLU A 542 21.79 15.73 4.58
C GLU A 542 21.33 15.85 3.12
N ALA A 543 21.21 17.07 2.60
CA ALA A 543 20.88 17.29 1.19
C ALA A 543 21.85 18.28 0.55
N GLU A 544 22.22 18.00 -0.69
CA GLU A 544 23.12 18.79 -1.53
C GLU A 544 22.42 19.07 -2.85
N PHE A 545 22.39 20.34 -3.25
CA PHE A 545 21.70 20.82 -4.45
C PHE A 545 22.70 21.26 -5.51
N ASN A 546 22.49 20.77 -6.73
CA ASN A 546 23.34 21.06 -7.87
C ASN A 546 22.48 21.38 -9.10
N ASN A 547 22.69 22.56 -9.73
CA ASN A 547 21.83 23.02 -10.80
C ASN A 547 22.55 24.01 -11.74
N ASP A 548 22.33 23.87 -13.04
CA ASP A 548 22.94 24.72 -14.07
C ASP A 548 22.01 25.81 -14.63
N ASN A 549 20.74 25.88 -14.20
CA ASN A 549 19.77 26.85 -14.67
C ASN A 549 19.77 28.15 -13.83
N LEU A 550 20.49 29.16 -14.32
CA LEU A 550 20.62 30.47 -13.66
C LEU A 550 19.47 31.46 -13.97
N ALA A 551 18.57 31.16 -14.94
CA ALA A 551 17.57 32.14 -15.40
C ALA A 551 16.67 32.65 -14.27
N CYS A 552 16.30 31.79 -13.30
CA CYS A 552 15.53 32.16 -12.13
C CYS A 552 16.24 33.27 -11.34
N VAL A 553 17.48 33.06 -10.90
CA VAL A 553 18.25 34.00 -10.11
C VAL A 553 18.50 35.31 -10.86
N GLN A 554 18.82 35.24 -12.15
CA GLN A 554 19.05 36.43 -12.99
C GLN A 554 17.75 37.25 -13.16
N ASN A 555 16.60 36.60 -13.33
CA ASN A 555 15.32 37.31 -13.45
C ASN A 555 14.85 37.88 -12.11
N GLN A 556 15.08 37.23 -10.99
CA GLN A 556 14.87 37.76 -9.65
C GLN A 556 15.69 39.06 -9.44
N GLN A 557 16.97 39.03 -9.79
CA GLN A 557 17.87 40.19 -9.66
C GLN A 557 17.45 41.35 -10.57
N ALA A 558 17.05 41.07 -11.82
CA ALA A 558 16.68 42.08 -12.78
C ALA A 558 15.32 42.75 -12.51
N LEU A 559 14.35 41.97 -12.01
CA LEU A 559 12.96 42.39 -11.92
C LEU A 559 12.48 42.61 -10.49
N GLY A 560 13.26 42.24 -9.47
CA GLY A 560 12.85 42.31 -8.07
C GLY A 560 12.34 43.67 -7.63
N SER A 561 13.00 44.75 -8.05
CA SER A 561 12.58 46.11 -7.77
C SER A 561 11.24 46.54 -8.41
N PHE A 562 10.87 45.86 -9.52
CA PHE A 562 9.62 46.18 -10.22
C PHE A 562 8.38 45.61 -9.50
N LEU A 563 8.55 44.66 -8.60
CA LEU A 563 7.45 44.12 -7.80
C LEU A 563 6.83 45.20 -6.84
N ALA A 564 7.60 46.20 -6.48
CA ALA A 564 7.12 47.32 -5.69
C ALA A 564 6.35 48.37 -6.54
N VAL A 565 6.35 48.21 -7.88
CA VAL A 565 5.69 49.15 -8.80
C VAL A 565 4.38 48.52 -9.30
N PRO A 566 3.19 49.03 -8.88
CA PRO A 566 1.90 48.37 -9.15
C PRO A 566 1.63 48.07 -10.64
N SER A 567 2.07 48.96 -11.55
CA SER A 567 1.90 48.73 -13.02
C SER A 567 2.85 47.70 -13.62
N LEU A 568 3.96 47.35 -12.97
CA LEU A 568 4.97 46.42 -13.45
C LEU A 568 4.92 45.08 -12.70
N ALA A 569 4.43 45.08 -11.46
CA ALA A 569 4.43 43.94 -10.57
C ALA A 569 3.79 42.67 -11.16
N PRO A 570 2.64 42.75 -11.87
CA PRO A 570 2.05 41.55 -12.44
C PRO A 570 2.96 40.88 -13.49
N THR A 571 3.52 41.70 -14.41
CA THR A 571 4.40 41.15 -15.47
C THR A 571 5.73 40.66 -14.91
N ALA A 572 6.36 41.47 -14.02
CA ALA A 572 7.61 41.05 -13.38
C ALA A 572 7.43 39.79 -12.53
N GLY A 573 6.34 39.73 -11.76
CA GLY A 573 5.99 38.54 -10.97
C GLY A 573 5.76 37.28 -11.80
N ALA A 574 5.06 37.41 -12.93
CA ALA A 574 4.79 36.28 -13.82
C ALA A 574 6.08 35.74 -14.48
N ILE A 575 6.97 36.65 -14.95
CA ILE A 575 8.26 36.24 -15.53
C ILE A 575 9.11 35.51 -14.47
N ILE A 576 9.22 36.06 -13.25
CA ILE A 576 9.95 35.45 -12.16
C ILE A 576 9.34 34.07 -11.81
N ALA A 577 8.02 33.98 -11.67
CA ALA A 577 7.34 32.75 -11.35
C ALA A 577 7.65 31.64 -12.36
N LEU A 578 7.53 31.93 -13.66
CA LEU A 578 7.84 30.99 -14.73
C LEU A 578 9.32 30.63 -14.80
N SER A 579 10.22 31.58 -14.50
CA SER A 579 11.67 31.29 -14.46
C SER A 579 12.08 30.42 -13.26
N CYS A 580 11.29 30.43 -12.19
CA CYS A 580 11.60 29.79 -10.89
C CYS A 580 10.72 28.58 -10.55
N GLN A 581 10.00 28.02 -11.50
CA GLN A 581 9.13 26.85 -11.25
C GLN A 581 9.91 25.58 -10.91
N GLY A 582 9.33 24.72 -10.10
CA GLY A 582 9.83 23.38 -9.79
C GLY A 582 11.23 23.36 -9.17
N ASN A 583 11.93 22.25 -9.36
CA ASN A 583 13.26 21.99 -8.84
C ASN A 583 14.39 22.22 -9.86
N SER A 584 14.05 22.66 -11.06
CA SER A 584 14.98 22.81 -12.17
C SER A 584 15.65 24.20 -12.23
N THR A 585 15.95 24.82 -11.08
CA THR A 585 16.51 26.18 -10.97
C THR A 585 17.71 26.23 -10.02
N ALA A 586 18.65 27.17 -10.29
CA ALA A 586 19.88 27.31 -9.54
C ALA A 586 19.75 28.11 -8.21
N GLU A 587 18.54 28.30 -7.69
CA GLU A 587 18.33 29.10 -6.46
C GLU A 587 19.05 28.57 -5.24
N LEU A 588 19.33 27.31 -5.16
CA LEU A 588 20.09 26.69 -4.06
C LEU A 588 21.34 25.98 -4.54
N ASP A 589 21.84 26.30 -5.76
CA ASP A 589 23.03 25.65 -6.31
C ASP A 589 24.24 25.73 -5.37
N GLY A 590 24.93 24.61 -5.17
CA GLY A 590 26.06 24.47 -4.26
C GLY A 590 25.71 24.49 -2.77
N VAL A 591 24.43 24.58 -2.40
CA VAL A 591 24.01 24.62 -0.99
C VAL A 591 23.90 23.20 -0.44
N THR A 592 24.49 22.98 0.74
CA THR A 592 24.33 21.75 1.53
C THR A 592 23.54 22.07 2.81
N ILE A 593 22.47 21.36 3.05
CA ILE A 593 21.66 21.48 4.28
C ILE A 593 21.73 20.20 5.11
N LYS A 594 21.65 20.34 6.44
CA LYS A 594 21.64 19.22 7.39
C LYS A 594 20.60 19.47 8.48
N ASP A 595 19.89 18.41 8.84
CA ASP A 595 18.91 18.48 9.92
C ASP A 595 18.76 17.14 10.63
N ARG A 596 18.08 17.15 11.77
CA ARG A 596 17.80 15.97 12.58
C ARG A 596 16.45 16.10 13.28
N ARG A 597 15.77 14.97 13.40
CA ARG A 597 14.51 14.86 14.12
C ARG A 597 14.57 13.69 15.11
N LYS A 598 13.92 13.84 16.26
CA LYS A 598 13.75 12.81 17.28
C LYS A 598 12.29 12.75 17.70
N GLU A 599 11.77 11.54 17.84
CA GLU A 599 10.40 11.27 18.26
C GLU A 599 10.42 10.15 19.33
N ASP A 600 9.55 10.29 20.31
CA ASP A 600 9.32 9.32 21.36
C ASP A 600 7.81 9.08 21.46
N GLU A 601 7.34 7.88 21.05
CA GLU A 601 5.91 7.61 20.93
C GLU A 601 5.48 6.37 21.72
N PHE A 602 4.29 6.47 22.34
CA PHE A 602 3.61 5.35 22.96
C PHE A 602 2.42 4.92 22.12
N THR A 603 2.37 3.63 21.79
CA THR A 603 1.22 2.99 21.16
C THR A 603 0.72 1.86 22.03
N GLY A 604 -0.57 1.53 21.90
CA GLY A 604 -1.14 0.50 22.76
C GLY A 604 -2.47 -0.03 22.20
N THR A 605 -2.89 -1.15 22.76
CA THR A 605 -4.19 -1.76 22.47
C THR A 605 -4.81 -2.30 23.73
N ALA A 606 -6.14 -2.22 23.83
CA ALA A 606 -6.95 -2.88 24.84
C ALA A 606 -8.12 -3.54 24.13
N VAL A 607 -8.31 -4.85 24.35
CA VAL A 607 -9.38 -5.62 23.71
C VAL A 607 -10.12 -6.41 24.78
N LEU A 608 -11.44 -6.35 24.73
CA LEU A 608 -12.34 -7.21 25.48
C LEU A 608 -12.93 -8.21 24.49
N SER A 609 -12.83 -9.49 24.75
CA SER A 609 -13.40 -10.54 23.93
C SER A 609 -14.28 -11.47 24.76
N TYR A 610 -15.43 -11.85 24.22
CA TYR A 610 -16.43 -12.67 24.87
C TYR A 610 -16.99 -13.73 23.93
N LYS A 611 -16.89 -14.99 24.35
CA LYS A 611 -17.46 -16.15 23.65
C LYS A 611 -18.71 -16.66 24.43
N PRO A 612 -19.90 -16.15 24.13
CA PRO A 612 -21.12 -16.65 24.79
C PRO A 612 -21.35 -18.13 24.52
N VAL A 613 -21.04 -18.58 23.31
CA VAL A 613 -21.02 -19.97 22.83
C VAL A 613 -19.79 -20.15 21.95
N ASP A 614 -19.36 -21.38 21.70
CA ASP A 614 -18.11 -21.68 20.97
C ASP A 614 -18.10 -21.12 19.54
N ASP A 615 -19.27 -21.04 18.92
CA ASP A 615 -19.44 -20.57 17.53
C ASP A 615 -19.47 -19.04 17.37
N ILE A 616 -19.53 -18.27 18.46
CA ILE A 616 -19.68 -16.79 18.43
C ILE A 616 -18.60 -16.12 19.28
N LEU A 617 -17.80 -15.28 18.64
CA LEU A 617 -16.89 -14.35 19.29
C LEU A 617 -17.41 -12.91 19.15
N LEU A 618 -17.61 -12.22 20.27
CA LEU A 618 -17.86 -10.78 20.35
C LEU A 618 -16.62 -10.08 20.87
N TYR A 619 -16.30 -8.91 20.33
CA TYR A 619 -15.18 -8.12 20.84
C TYR A 619 -15.41 -6.61 20.76
N ALA A 620 -14.74 -5.89 21.66
CA ALA A 620 -14.62 -4.45 21.65
C ALA A 620 -13.15 -4.08 21.82
N SER A 621 -12.64 -3.17 21.01
CA SER A 621 -11.23 -2.77 21.08
C SER A 621 -11.03 -1.26 21.01
N TYR A 622 -9.99 -0.81 21.69
CA TYR A 622 -9.34 0.48 21.51
C TYR A 622 -7.89 0.23 21.09
N SER A 623 -7.43 0.95 20.07
CA SER A 623 -6.04 0.88 19.64
C SER A 623 -5.51 2.26 19.29
N ARG A 624 -4.29 2.54 19.74
CA ARG A 624 -3.53 3.73 19.36
C ARG A 624 -2.34 3.32 18.53
N GLY A 625 -2.20 3.93 17.35
CA GLY A 625 -1.08 3.74 16.44
C GLY A 625 -0.44 5.07 16.04
N TYR A 626 0.70 5.00 15.38
CA TYR A 626 1.34 6.18 14.82
C TYR A 626 2.08 5.85 13.51
N LYS A 627 2.30 6.91 12.72
CA LYS A 627 3.17 6.93 11.56
C LYS A 627 4.26 7.96 11.81
N ALA A 628 5.52 7.58 11.59
CA ALA A 628 6.65 8.43 11.89
C ALA A 628 6.63 9.73 11.06
N GLY A 629 7.03 10.83 11.69
CA GLY A 629 7.35 12.08 11.02
C GLY A 629 8.63 11.95 10.19
N GLY A 630 8.97 12.98 9.43
CA GLY A 630 10.13 12.90 8.56
C GLY A 630 10.49 14.21 7.88
N PHE A 631 11.14 14.08 6.73
CA PHE A 631 11.54 15.19 5.89
C PHE A 631 10.92 15.07 4.50
N ASN A 632 10.36 16.18 4.00
CA ASN A 632 10.01 16.32 2.61
C ASN A 632 11.30 16.34 1.77
N LEU A 633 11.52 15.32 0.95
CA LEU A 633 12.71 15.24 0.09
C LEU A 633 12.45 15.93 -1.24
N ASP A 634 11.95 17.14 -1.17
CA ASP A 634 11.70 18.03 -2.30
C ASP A 634 12.10 19.46 -1.92
N ARG A 635 13.12 20.01 -2.60
CA ARG A 635 13.64 21.33 -2.30
C ARG A 635 12.66 22.47 -2.59
N SER A 636 11.59 22.22 -3.35
CA SER A 636 10.55 23.22 -3.60
C SER A 636 9.90 23.73 -2.30
N ALA A 637 9.88 22.91 -1.24
CA ALA A 637 9.42 23.34 0.08
C ALA A 637 10.32 24.39 0.75
N LEU A 638 11.51 24.63 0.24
CA LEU A 638 12.43 25.70 0.68
C LEU A 638 12.17 27.02 -0.05
N LYS A 639 11.32 27.03 -1.06
CA LYS A 639 10.93 28.23 -1.79
C LYS A 639 9.77 28.94 -1.09
N SER A 640 9.70 30.26 -1.29
CA SER A 640 8.53 31.01 -0.84
C SER A 640 7.26 30.49 -1.55
N PRO A 641 6.16 30.22 -0.81
CA PRO A 641 4.89 29.80 -1.41
C PRO A 641 4.24 30.87 -2.31
N ILE A 642 4.70 32.12 -2.20
CA ILE A 642 4.19 33.23 -3.00
C ILE A 642 5.24 33.57 -4.07
N PRO A 643 5.00 33.33 -5.35
CA PRO A 643 5.97 33.59 -6.43
C PRO A 643 6.55 34.99 -6.44
N SER A 644 5.74 36.00 -6.09
CA SER A 644 6.17 37.40 -5.98
C SER A 644 7.15 37.65 -4.83
N PHE A 645 7.16 36.81 -3.81
CA PHE A 645 8.12 36.92 -2.70
C PHE A 645 9.40 36.13 -2.91
N ALA A 646 9.41 35.14 -3.79
CA ALA A 646 10.64 34.47 -4.21
C ALA A 646 11.67 35.48 -4.76
N SER A 647 11.22 36.61 -5.29
CA SER A 647 12.07 37.69 -5.77
C SER A 647 12.66 38.59 -4.69
N LEU A 648 12.04 38.69 -3.52
CA LEU A 648 12.56 39.51 -2.42
C LEU A 648 13.52 38.78 -1.50
N GLY A 649 13.48 37.46 -1.49
CA GLY A 649 14.29 36.61 -0.63
C GLY A 649 14.81 35.31 -1.26
N GLY A 650 14.32 34.96 -2.45
CA GLY A 650 14.67 33.70 -3.13
C GLY A 650 14.30 32.46 -2.32
N ALA A 651 14.84 31.32 -2.72
CA ALA A 651 14.76 30.10 -1.91
C ALA A 651 15.63 30.26 -0.68
N GLN A 652 15.09 29.96 0.48
CA GLN A 652 15.79 30.03 1.75
C GLN A 652 16.03 28.60 2.28
N ALA A 653 17.26 28.32 2.68
CA ALA A 653 17.63 27.04 3.26
C ALA A 653 17.07 26.85 4.69
N LEU A 654 15.80 27.20 4.92
CA LEU A 654 15.10 26.99 6.18
C LEU A 654 14.68 25.51 6.30
N VAL A 655 15.58 24.70 6.79
CA VAL A 655 15.46 23.24 6.83
C VAL A 655 14.23 22.79 7.62
N SER A 656 13.77 23.58 8.60
CA SER A 656 12.53 23.32 9.34
C SER A 656 11.29 23.26 8.45
N GLY A 657 11.29 23.94 7.29
CA GLY A 657 10.23 23.85 6.29
C GLY A 657 10.11 22.46 5.62
N LEU A 658 11.15 21.65 5.69
CA LEU A 658 11.11 20.27 5.18
C LEU A 658 10.51 19.28 6.17
N GLN A 659 10.43 19.61 7.47
CA GLN A 659 9.95 18.68 8.49
C GLN A 659 8.42 18.57 8.45
N PHE A 660 7.92 17.37 8.68
CA PHE A 660 6.51 17.07 8.98
C PHE A 660 6.42 16.19 10.23
N ASP A 661 5.34 16.37 10.99
CA ASP A 661 5.13 15.77 12.29
C ASP A 661 4.59 14.33 12.20
N PRO A 662 4.75 13.49 13.25
CA PRO A 662 4.18 12.16 13.27
C PRO A 662 2.65 12.21 13.27
N GLU A 663 2.05 11.31 12.51
CA GLU A 663 0.60 11.09 12.49
C GLU A 663 0.22 10.14 13.63
N ILE A 664 -0.79 10.52 14.41
CA ILE A 664 -1.34 9.72 15.51
C ILE A 664 -2.75 9.30 15.17
N VAL A 665 -3.10 8.06 15.45
CA VAL A 665 -4.45 7.53 15.26
C VAL A 665 -4.97 6.89 16.53
N ASP A 666 -6.20 7.24 16.91
CA ASP A 666 -7.01 6.58 17.94
C ASP A 666 -8.18 5.87 17.28
N ALA A 667 -8.30 4.57 17.49
CA ALA A 667 -9.28 3.70 16.86
C ALA A 667 -10.14 2.94 17.87
N TYR A 668 -11.43 2.86 17.57
CA TYR A 668 -12.44 2.13 18.33
C TYR A 668 -13.11 1.13 17.40
N GLU A 669 -13.26 -0.12 17.81
CA GLU A 669 -13.88 -1.15 17.00
C GLU A 669 -14.78 -2.07 17.86
N LEU A 670 -15.93 -2.43 17.31
CA LEU A 670 -16.81 -3.48 17.85
C LEU A 670 -16.95 -4.54 16.77
N GLY A 671 -16.83 -5.81 17.13
CA GLY A 671 -16.93 -6.87 16.14
C GLY A 671 -17.62 -8.12 16.65
N MET A 672 -18.10 -8.90 15.69
CA MET A 672 -18.69 -10.23 15.90
C MET A 672 -18.13 -11.17 14.84
N LYS A 673 -17.74 -12.37 15.25
CA LYS A 673 -17.38 -13.47 14.36
C LYS A 673 -18.26 -14.68 14.68
N TYR A 674 -18.77 -15.30 13.63
CA TYR A 674 -19.59 -16.51 13.70
C TYR A 674 -18.99 -17.62 12.86
N THR A 675 -18.95 -18.81 13.40
CA THR A 675 -18.52 -20.05 12.72
C THR A 675 -19.59 -21.12 12.87
N GLY A 676 -20.21 -21.49 11.77
CA GLY A 676 -21.14 -22.61 11.73
C GLY A 676 -20.70 -23.65 10.70
N ARG A 677 -21.42 -24.76 10.57
CA ARG A 677 -21.11 -25.80 9.58
C ARG A 677 -21.18 -25.26 8.16
N GLY A 678 -19.99 -25.06 7.56
CA GLY A 678 -19.87 -24.54 6.20
C GLY A 678 -20.25 -23.08 6.02
N VAL A 679 -20.35 -22.29 7.08
CA VAL A 679 -20.65 -20.85 7.06
C VAL A 679 -19.77 -20.12 8.06
N THR A 680 -19.08 -19.09 7.60
CA THR A 680 -18.44 -18.09 8.48
C THR A 680 -18.98 -16.71 8.15
N PHE A 681 -19.15 -15.88 9.18
CA PHE A 681 -19.66 -14.53 9.03
C PHE A 681 -19.00 -13.59 10.04
N ASN A 682 -18.38 -12.52 9.54
CA ASN A 682 -17.67 -11.54 10.35
C ASN A 682 -18.26 -10.15 10.11
N VAL A 683 -18.49 -9.41 11.19
CA VAL A 683 -18.94 -8.02 11.16
C VAL A 683 -17.99 -7.19 12.01
N SER A 684 -17.59 -6.00 11.53
CA SER A 684 -16.93 -5.00 12.34
C SER A 684 -17.53 -3.61 12.13
N LEU A 685 -17.70 -2.88 13.21
CA LEU A 685 -18.06 -1.47 13.28
C LEU A 685 -16.83 -0.71 13.75
N PHE A 686 -16.38 0.28 13.02
CA PHE A 686 -15.15 0.98 13.35
C PHE A 686 -15.29 2.50 13.29
N ARG A 687 -14.46 3.18 14.10
CA ARG A 687 -14.26 4.63 14.06
C ARG A 687 -12.82 4.96 14.43
N GLN A 688 -12.16 5.76 13.60
CA GLN A 688 -10.76 6.15 13.77
C GLN A 688 -10.61 7.66 13.58
N HIS A 689 -9.77 8.29 14.40
CA HIS A 689 -9.44 9.70 14.36
C HIS A 689 -7.94 9.87 14.12
N PHE A 690 -7.59 10.64 13.10
CA PHE A 690 -6.19 10.91 12.73
C PHE A 690 -5.84 12.35 13.04
N GLN A 691 -4.89 12.55 13.93
CA GLN A 691 -4.26 13.83 14.25
C GLN A 691 -2.94 13.93 13.49
N ASN A 692 -2.57 15.14 13.05
CA ASN A 692 -1.40 15.37 12.20
C ASN A 692 -1.38 14.45 10.95
N PHE A 693 -2.55 14.24 10.32
CA PHE A 693 -2.65 13.39 9.15
C PHE A 693 -1.67 13.87 8.07
N GLN A 694 -0.78 12.97 7.62
CA GLN A 694 0.25 13.32 6.63
C GLN A 694 -0.30 13.21 5.23
N LEU A 695 -0.45 14.35 4.55
CA LEU A 695 -0.88 14.43 3.16
C LEU A 695 0.30 14.76 2.25
N ASN A 696 0.38 14.08 1.10
CA ASN A 696 1.22 14.43 -0.03
C ASN A 696 0.33 14.71 -1.24
N THR A 697 0.47 15.86 -1.86
CA THR A 697 -0.25 16.24 -3.08
C THR A 697 0.66 16.97 -4.04
N PHE A 698 0.39 16.86 -5.35
CA PHE A 698 1.08 17.60 -6.40
C PHE A 698 0.14 18.71 -6.91
N ASP A 699 0.58 19.98 -6.83
CA ASP A 699 -0.24 21.12 -7.25
C ASP A 699 -0.14 21.45 -8.74
N GLY A 700 0.69 20.74 -9.49
CA GLY A 700 1.03 20.98 -10.90
C GLY A 700 2.46 21.46 -11.09
N THR A 701 3.11 21.92 -10.04
CA THR A 701 4.50 22.42 -10.07
C THR A 701 5.39 21.77 -9.00
N VAL A 702 4.86 21.52 -7.81
CA VAL A 702 5.62 21.05 -6.64
C VAL A 702 4.82 20.04 -5.83
N PHE A 703 5.53 19.18 -5.09
CA PHE A 703 4.91 18.27 -4.10
C PHE A 703 4.76 18.97 -2.76
N ILE A 704 3.51 19.12 -2.31
CA ILE A 704 3.14 19.65 -1.00
C ILE A 704 3.02 18.49 -0.03
N VAL A 705 3.90 18.45 0.98
CA VAL A 705 3.80 17.54 2.12
C VAL A 705 3.40 18.36 3.33
N GLN A 706 2.20 18.12 3.85
CA GLN A 706 1.68 18.87 4.98
C GLN A 706 0.93 17.96 5.96
N ASN A 707 1.05 18.28 7.26
CA ASN A 707 0.15 17.71 8.26
C ASN A 707 -1.21 18.38 8.18
N ILE A 708 -2.27 17.63 8.38
CA ILE A 708 -3.66 18.08 8.35
C ILE A 708 -4.26 17.87 9.74
N ASN A 709 -4.69 18.95 10.36
CA ASN A 709 -5.40 18.95 11.63
C ASN A 709 -6.77 19.61 11.48
N GLY A 710 -7.64 19.43 12.47
CA GLY A 710 -8.90 20.14 12.60
C GLY A 710 -8.83 21.23 13.66
N CYS A 711 -9.76 22.16 13.62
CA CYS A 711 -10.05 23.09 14.70
C CYS A 711 -11.34 22.72 15.41
N LYS A 712 -11.45 22.98 16.72
CA LYS A 712 -12.70 22.84 17.49
C LYS A 712 -13.57 24.09 17.34
N SER A 713 -12.93 25.23 17.19
CA SER A 713 -13.56 26.50 16.94
C SER A 713 -13.90 26.68 15.45
N ASP A 714 -14.96 27.37 15.14
CA ASP A 714 -15.33 27.77 13.78
C ASP A 714 -14.28 28.75 13.24
N LEU A 715 -13.74 28.47 12.06
CA LEU A 715 -12.77 29.30 11.36
C LEU A 715 -13.42 30.46 10.59
N GLY A 716 -14.72 30.69 10.76
CA GLY A 716 -15.43 31.86 10.22
C GLY A 716 -15.78 31.76 8.73
N GLY A 717 -15.95 30.58 8.20
CA GLY A 717 -16.28 30.33 6.80
C GLY A 717 -15.09 30.33 5.85
N ASP A 718 -13.88 30.48 6.37
CA ASP A 718 -12.64 30.45 5.58
C ASP A 718 -12.23 29.05 5.12
N ASP A 719 -12.94 28.03 5.60
CA ASP A 719 -12.68 26.63 5.32
C ASP A 719 -13.73 26.02 4.39
N GLU A 720 -14.87 25.59 4.92
CA GLU A 720 -15.93 24.91 4.17
C GLU A 720 -16.54 25.77 3.07
N ASP A 721 -16.66 27.08 3.31
CA ASP A 721 -17.26 27.99 2.34
C ASP A 721 -16.40 28.16 1.10
N GLN A 722 -15.09 28.17 1.24
CA GLN A 722 -14.18 28.20 0.11
C GLN A 722 -14.22 26.91 -0.72
N SER A 723 -14.64 25.80 -0.15
CA SER A 723 -14.86 24.57 -0.88
C SER A 723 -16.17 24.55 -1.65
N LYS A 724 -17.12 25.41 -1.30
CA LYS A 724 -18.46 25.51 -1.93
C LYS A 724 -18.55 26.54 -3.04
N PHE A 725 -17.53 27.43 -3.18
CA PHE A 725 -17.15 28.21 -4.19
C PHE A 725 -17.90 29.30 -4.73
N THR A 726 -18.53 29.30 -5.38
CA THR A 726 -19.02 30.10 -6.54
C THR A 726 -20.06 31.12 -6.27
N ALA A 727 -20.69 31.09 -5.11
CA ALA A 727 -21.79 32.01 -4.78
C ALA A 727 -21.44 33.03 -3.70
N ALA A 728 -20.26 32.95 -3.09
CA ALA A 728 -19.88 33.89 -2.06
C ALA A 728 -19.55 35.26 -2.69
N PRO A 729 -20.29 36.34 -2.38
CA PRO A 729 -20.02 37.65 -2.95
C PRO A 729 -18.65 38.22 -2.57
N ASN A 730 -17.93 37.54 -1.66
CA ASN A 730 -16.62 37.96 -1.14
C ASN A 730 -15.51 36.95 -1.49
N TYR A 731 -15.73 36.07 -2.43
CA TYR A 731 -14.70 35.10 -2.83
C TYR A 731 -13.43 35.84 -3.26
N ASN A 732 -12.34 35.53 -2.56
CA ASN A 732 -10.99 35.99 -2.92
C ASN A 732 -10.09 34.78 -3.19
N PRO A 733 -9.75 34.51 -4.46
CA PRO A 733 -8.90 33.38 -4.81
C PRO A 733 -7.48 33.46 -4.24
N LEU A 734 -7.08 34.64 -3.74
CA LEU A 734 -5.80 34.88 -3.10
C LEU A 734 -5.86 34.76 -1.57
N ALA A 735 -7.07 34.60 -1.00
CA ALA A 735 -7.22 34.43 0.44
C ALA A 735 -6.68 33.02 0.85
N SER A 736 -6.31 32.88 2.12
CA SER A 736 -5.99 31.61 2.70
C SER A 736 -7.17 30.64 2.54
N ALA A 737 -6.91 29.39 2.24
CA ALA A 737 -7.96 28.39 2.08
C ALA A 737 -8.67 28.11 3.41
N THR A 738 -7.95 28.26 4.52
CA THR A 738 -8.45 28.08 5.89
C THR A 738 -7.89 29.16 6.80
N GLY A 739 -8.61 29.50 7.86
CA GLY A 739 -8.14 30.40 8.93
C GLY A 739 -7.08 29.73 9.82
N ALA A 740 -6.54 30.54 10.76
CA ALA A 740 -5.70 30.03 11.83
C ALA A 740 -6.57 29.60 13.03
N CYS A 741 -6.07 28.64 13.81
CA CYS A 741 -6.71 28.09 15.01
C CYS A 741 -5.81 28.29 16.22
N ASP A 742 -6.40 28.54 17.38
CA ASP A 742 -5.63 28.50 18.61
C ASP A 742 -5.10 27.11 18.87
N LYS A 743 -3.85 26.99 19.31
CA LYS A 743 -3.19 25.71 19.53
C LYS A 743 -3.99 24.76 20.44
N ASP A 744 -4.66 25.28 21.47
CA ASP A 744 -5.45 24.48 22.41
C ASP A 744 -6.76 23.95 21.79
N ASP A 745 -7.19 24.52 20.67
CA ASP A 745 -8.36 24.10 19.92
C ASP A 745 -8.01 23.13 18.77
N VAL A 746 -6.73 22.89 18.49
CA VAL A 746 -6.31 21.93 17.48
C VAL A 746 -6.76 20.51 17.88
N THR A 747 -7.26 19.76 16.92
CA THR A 747 -7.79 18.40 17.09
C THR A 747 -7.51 17.55 15.86
N TYR A 748 -8.05 16.31 15.81
CA TYR A 748 -7.88 15.46 14.63
C TYR A 748 -8.42 16.12 13.35
N GLY A 749 -7.69 15.98 12.23
CA GLY A 749 -8.06 16.51 10.91
C GLY A 749 -8.85 15.55 10.05
N VAL A 750 -8.67 14.22 10.25
CA VAL A 750 -9.32 13.19 9.44
C VAL A 750 -10.04 12.19 10.33
N ARG A 751 -11.23 11.77 9.90
CA ARG A 751 -12.02 10.73 10.54
C ARG A 751 -12.46 9.69 9.52
N THR A 752 -12.25 8.40 9.84
CA THR A 752 -12.88 7.30 9.12
C THR A 752 -13.77 6.49 10.06
N GLN A 753 -14.96 6.11 9.58
CA GLN A 753 -15.91 5.28 10.33
C GLN A 753 -16.77 4.48 9.36
N GLY A 754 -17.23 3.30 9.77
CA GLY A 754 -18.02 2.47 8.89
C GLY A 754 -18.32 1.09 9.43
N VAL A 755 -18.83 0.25 8.53
CA VAL A 755 -19.19 -1.14 8.75
C VAL A 755 -18.50 -2.00 7.70
N GLU A 756 -17.98 -3.13 8.13
CA GLU A 756 -17.41 -4.16 7.27
C GLU A 756 -18.12 -5.48 7.55
N LEU A 757 -18.46 -6.21 6.49
CA LEU A 757 -19.04 -7.54 6.52
C LEU A 757 -18.21 -8.47 5.65
N GLU A 758 -17.94 -9.67 6.14
CA GLU A 758 -17.31 -10.73 5.37
C GLU A 758 -18.03 -12.04 5.66
N ALA A 759 -18.34 -12.81 4.61
CA ALA A 759 -19.01 -14.09 4.71
C ALA A 759 -18.36 -15.09 3.77
N SER A 760 -18.25 -16.33 4.23
CA SER A 760 -17.88 -17.49 3.40
C SER A 760 -18.92 -18.59 3.63
N VAL A 761 -19.42 -19.14 2.54
CA VAL A 761 -20.44 -20.20 2.58
C VAL A 761 -19.99 -21.35 1.70
N ARG A 762 -20.03 -22.58 2.24
CA ARG A 762 -19.74 -23.84 1.53
C ARG A 762 -20.99 -24.70 1.51
N PRO A 763 -21.90 -24.47 0.55
CA PRO A 763 -23.17 -25.21 0.47
C PRO A 763 -22.97 -26.71 0.18
N MET A 764 -21.86 -27.05 -0.49
CA MET A 764 -21.43 -28.41 -0.79
C MET A 764 -19.89 -28.47 -0.83
N ARG A 765 -19.30 -29.65 -0.74
CA ARG A 765 -17.82 -29.82 -0.65
C ARG A 765 -17.04 -29.11 -1.76
N ASP A 766 -17.60 -29.12 -2.96
CA ASP A 766 -16.93 -28.63 -4.17
C ASP A 766 -17.35 -27.19 -4.54
N LEU A 767 -18.15 -26.49 -3.73
CA LEU A 767 -18.64 -25.13 -3.99
C LEU A 767 -18.36 -24.21 -2.80
N ARG A 768 -17.59 -23.15 -3.05
CA ARG A 768 -17.32 -22.08 -2.08
C ARG A 768 -17.80 -20.74 -2.65
N ILE A 769 -18.52 -19.98 -1.84
CA ILE A 769 -19.01 -18.63 -2.15
C ILE A 769 -18.47 -17.71 -1.07
N ASN A 770 -17.74 -16.65 -1.46
CA ASN A 770 -17.31 -15.63 -0.53
C ASN A 770 -17.93 -14.29 -0.90
N GLY A 771 -18.22 -13.47 0.10
CA GLY A 771 -18.74 -12.12 -0.07
C GLY A 771 -18.13 -11.17 0.95
N GLY A 772 -17.93 -9.94 0.53
CA GLY A 772 -17.39 -8.89 1.40
C GLY A 772 -18.03 -7.54 1.07
N LEU A 773 -18.26 -6.72 2.10
CA LEU A 773 -18.87 -5.41 1.98
C LEU A 773 -18.16 -4.44 2.91
N THR A 774 -17.77 -3.27 2.41
CA THR A 774 -17.30 -2.15 3.20
C THR A 774 -18.16 -0.93 2.89
N VAL A 775 -18.77 -0.35 3.92
CA VAL A 775 -19.44 0.95 3.86
C VAL A 775 -18.71 1.88 4.81
N SER A 776 -18.04 2.89 4.27
CA SER A 776 -17.18 3.77 5.07
C SER A 776 -17.33 5.24 4.70
N SER A 777 -17.23 6.09 5.71
CA SER A 777 -17.13 7.54 5.56
C SER A 777 -15.77 8.00 6.07
N THR A 778 -14.85 8.28 5.14
CA THR A 778 -13.48 8.71 5.41
C THR A 778 -13.33 10.16 4.96
N LYS A 779 -13.40 11.11 5.90
CA LYS A 779 -13.55 12.54 5.62
C LYS A 779 -12.55 13.40 6.37
N TYR A 780 -12.19 14.49 5.73
CA TYR A 780 -11.63 15.67 6.41
C TYR A 780 -12.69 16.32 7.31
N ARG A 781 -12.27 17.02 8.38
CA ARG A 781 -13.16 17.89 9.14
C ARG A 781 -13.56 19.10 8.29
N GLY A 782 -14.62 19.82 8.73
CA GLY A 782 -15.03 21.08 8.13
C GLY A 782 -13.98 22.18 8.34
N ASP A 783 -13.49 22.30 9.57
CA ASP A 783 -12.52 23.31 9.99
C ASP A 783 -11.12 22.70 9.98
N LEU A 784 -10.31 23.01 8.98
CA LEU A 784 -8.97 22.46 8.80
C LEU A 784 -7.88 23.50 9.01
N VAL A 785 -6.80 23.04 9.62
CA VAL A 785 -5.55 23.77 9.79
C VAL A 785 -4.37 22.86 9.43
N GLY A 786 -3.19 23.43 9.23
CA GLY A 786 -2.00 22.70 8.85
C GLY A 786 -1.36 21.97 10.03
N ARG A 787 -0.47 22.64 10.75
CA ARG A 787 0.30 22.02 11.82
C ARG A 787 -0.48 22.04 13.16
N ASP A 788 0.11 21.38 14.16
CA ASP A 788 -0.41 21.34 15.53
C ASP A 788 -0.28 22.70 16.27
N ASP A 789 0.38 23.69 15.67
CA ASP A 789 0.40 25.09 16.12
C ASP A 789 -0.82 25.89 15.67
N GLY A 790 -1.71 25.29 14.88
CA GLY A 790 -2.92 25.93 14.36
C GLY A 790 -2.69 26.82 13.14
N SER A 791 -1.54 26.74 12.48
CA SER A 791 -1.24 27.50 11.26
C SER A 791 -2.19 27.15 10.11
N PRO A 792 -2.52 28.11 9.21
CA PRO A 792 -3.42 27.86 8.10
C PRO A 792 -2.99 26.72 7.19
N LEU A 793 -3.97 26.04 6.59
CA LEU A 793 -3.76 25.05 5.55
C LEU A 793 -3.17 25.69 4.29
N ASN A 794 -2.35 24.96 3.54
CA ASN A 794 -1.86 25.42 2.24
C ASN A 794 -3.05 25.67 1.28
N GLN A 795 -3.00 26.79 0.54
CA GLN A 795 -4.09 27.20 -0.33
C GLN A 795 -4.42 26.18 -1.45
N ALA A 796 -3.46 25.42 -1.92
CA ALA A 796 -3.70 24.33 -2.89
C ALA A 796 -4.63 23.22 -2.31
N LEU A 797 -4.79 23.17 -0.99
CA LEU A 797 -5.60 22.16 -0.27
C LEU A 797 -7.00 22.67 0.12
N ARG A 798 -7.41 23.85 -0.35
CA ARG A 798 -8.67 24.52 0.00
C ARG A 798 -9.95 23.71 -0.26
N ARG A 799 -9.86 22.63 -1.05
CA ARG A 799 -11.01 21.76 -1.36
C ARG A 799 -11.18 20.61 -0.38
N LEU A 800 -10.27 20.43 0.57
CA LEU A 800 -10.31 19.30 1.50
C LEU A 800 -11.40 19.42 2.58
N PRO A 801 -11.69 20.63 3.15
CA PRO A 801 -12.62 20.76 4.28
C PRO A 801 -13.97 20.07 4.02
N GLY A 802 -14.41 19.22 4.97
CA GLY A 802 -15.67 18.49 4.93
C GLY A 802 -15.79 17.38 3.87
N ARG A 803 -14.81 17.22 2.99
CA ARG A 803 -14.86 16.29 1.85
C ARG A 803 -14.37 14.87 2.20
N GLN A 804 -14.81 13.91 1.38
CA GLN A 804 -14.30 12.53 1.40
C GLN A 804 -12.84 12.55 0.90
N LEU A 805 -11.96 11.75 1.51
CA LEU A 805 -10.58 11.62 1.06
C LEU A 805 -10.51 11.05 -0.37
N SER A 806 -9.41 11.35 -1.05
CA SER A 806 -9.10 10.72 -2.35
C SER A 806 -8.90 9.21 -2.21
N ASN A 807 -9.30 8.46 -3.24
CA ASN A 807 -9.21 7.00 -3.26
C ASN A 807 -9.86 6.31 -2.04
N ALA A 808 -10.93 6.93 -1.52
CA ALA A 808 -11.71 6.44 -0.38
C ALA A 808 -13.20 6.29 -0.77
N PRO A 809 -13.56 5.29 -1.59
CA PRO A 809 -14.95 5.05 -1.96
C PRO A 809 -15.81 4.77 -0.72
N LYS A 810 -17.02 5.31 -0.68
CA LYS A 810 -17.95 5.08 0.44
C LYS A 810 -18.49 3.65 0.48
N PHE A 811 -18.55 3.00 -0.65
CA PHE A 811 -19.12 1.67 -0.83
C PHE A 811 -18.20 0.80 -1.67
N VAL A 812 -17.84 -0.37 -1.15
CA VAL A 812 -17.13 -1.43 -1.89
C VAL A 812 -17.78 -2.76 -1.56
N ALA A 813 -18.12 -3.53 -2.60
CA ALA A 813 -18.59 -4.90 -2.45
C ALA A 813 -17.73 -5.84 -3.28
N THR A 814 -17.39 -6.99 -2.72
CA THR A 814 -16.68 -8.08 -3.41
C THR A 814 -17.50 -9.36 -3.29
N GLY A 815 -17.42 -10.21 -4.31
CA GLY A 815 -18.00 -11.54 -4.28
C GLY A 815 -17.20 -12.49 -5.15
N SER A 816 -17.07 -13.74 -4.73
CA SER A 816 -16.43 -14.79 -5.53
C SER A 816 -17.18 -16.11 -5.39
N LEU A 817 -17.16 -16.89 -6.46
CA LEU A 817 -17.67 -18.25 -6.50
C LEU A 817 -16.57 -19.15 -7.09
N ALA A 818 -16.21 -20.20 -6.36
CA ALA A 818 -15.33 -21.28 -6.81
C ALA A 818 -16.09 -22.59 -6.78
N TRP A 819 -16.26 -23.23 -7.93
CA TRP A 819 -16.89 -24.54 -8.07
C TRP A 819 -15.93 -25.51 -8.75
N THR A 820 -15.59 -26.60 -8.03
CA THR A 820 -14.62 -27.61 -8.47
C THR A 820 -15.26 -28.99 -8.57
N PRO A 821 -16.24 -29.19 -9.49
CA PRO A 821 -16.96 -30.45 -9.60
C PRO A 821 -16.06 -31.59 -10.06
N ARG A 822 -16.25 -32.78 -9.49
CA ARG A 822 -15.59 -34.00 -9.96
C ARG A 822 -16.16 -34.42 -11.31
N ILE A 823 -15.30 -34.82 -12.25
CA ILE A 823 -15.66 -35.26 -13.60
C ILE A 823 -15.60 -36.77 -13.67
N GLY A 824 -16.75 -37.43 -13.49
CA GLY A 824 -16.85 -38.91 -13.53
C GLY A 824 -16.02 -39.58 -12.45
N GLY A 825 -15.56 -40.81 -12.72
CA GLY A 825 -14.71 -41.61 -11.82
C GLY A 825 -13.21 -41.55 -12.11
N SER A 826 -12.76 -40.64 -12.98
CA SER A 826 -11.39 -40.54 -13.48
C SER A 826 -10.42 -39.79 -12.55
N GLY A 827 -10.91 -39.24 -11.43
CA GLY A 827 -10.13 -38.36 -10.56
C GLY A 827 -9.94 -36.94 -11.11
N LEU A 828 -10.51 -36.65 -12.28
CA LEU A 828 -10.50 -35.30 -12.85
C LEU A 828 -11.50 -34.38 -12.11
N SER A 829 -11.17 -33.08 -12.01
CA SER A 829 -12.11 -32.05 -11.55
C SER A 829 -12.16 -30.88 -12.54
N GLY A 830 -13.32 -30.22 -12.59
CA GLY A 830 -13.48 -28.94 -13.25
C GLY A 830 -13.03 -27.81 -12.33
N LEU A 831 -12.75 -26.65 -12.88
CA LEU A 831 -12.69 -25.38 -12.17
C LEU A 831 -13.59 -24.39 -12.86
N PHE A 832 -14.53 -23.80 -12.11
CA PHE A 832 -15.32 -22.63 -12.51
C PHE A 832 -15.16 -21.58 -11.42
N TYR A 833 -14.43 -20.53 -11.73
CA TYR A 833 -14.18 -19.43 -10.83
C TYR A 833 -14.65 -18.11 -11.44
N ILE A 834 -15.35 -17.31 -10.67
CA ILE A 834 -15.72 -15.95 -11.00
C ILE A 834 -15.59 -15.08 -9.75
N ASP A 835 -15.04 -13.91 -9.91
CA ASP A 835 -15.08 -12.86 -8.88
C ASP A 835 -15.55 -11.54 -9.46
N ALA A 836 -16.14 -10.72 -8.59
CA ALA A 836 -16.59 -9.38 -8.94
C ALA A 836 -16.27 -8.41 -7.80
N ARG A 837 -15.84 -7.20 -8.15
CA ARG A 837 -15.69 -6.07 -7.24
C ARG A 837 -16.45 -4.87 -7.77
N HIS A 838 -17.42 -4.38 -6.99
CA HIS A 838 -18.05 -3.10 -7.21
C HIS A 838 -17.41 -2.04 -6.33
N THR A 839 -17.00 -0.92 -6.92
CA THR A 839 -16.43 0.23 -6.23
C THR A 839 -17.30 1.45 -6.52
N GLY A 840 -17.83 2.08 -5.46
CA GLY A 840 -18.63 3.30 -5.57
C GLY A 840 -17.79 4.49 -6.07
N LYS A 841 -18.46 5.59 -6.40
CA LYS A 841 -17.83 6.84 -6.86
C LYS A 841 -16.83 7.40 -5.84
N PHE A 842 -15.66 7.89 -6.32
CA PHE A 842 -14.63 8.52 -5.50
C PHE A 842 -13.77 9.48 -6.33
N ASN A 843 -13.06 10.39 -5.66
CA ASN A 843 -12.06 11.24 -6.31
C ASN A 843 -10.68 10.55 -6.29
N THR A 844 -9.93 10.59 -7.38
CA THR A 844 -8.62 9.96 -7.52
C THR A 844 -7.45 10.91 -7.29
N GLY A 845 -7.70 12.21 -7.19
CA GLY A 845 -6.69 13.24 -6.93
C GLY A 845 -6.66 13.67 -5.47
N SER A 846 -5.47 13.87 -4.91
CA SER A 846 -5.29 14.25 -3.50
C SER A 846 -5.70 15.69 -3.17
N ASP A 847 -5.84 16.55 -4.17
CA ASP A 847 -6.34 17.94 -4.07
C ASP A 847 -7.86 18.04 -4.26
N LEU A 848 -8.52 16.93 -4.58
CA LEU A 848 -9.97 16.78 -4.75
C LEU A 848 -10.61 17.64 -5.85
N PHE A 849 -9.88 17.99 -6.90
CA PHE A 849 -10.50 18.60 -8.08
C PHE A 849 -11.62 17.71 -8.64
N PRO A 850 -12.83 18.25 -8.91
CA PRO A 850 -13.97 17.44 -9.38
C PRO A 850 -13.69 16.65 -10.66
N GLN A 851 -12.86 17.17 -11.58
CA GLN A 851 -12.47 16.49 -12.83
C GLN A 851 -11.72 15.18 -12.59
N LYS A 852 -11.09 15.02 -11.42
CA LYS A 852 -10.39 13.81 -11.00
C LYS A 852 -11.34 12.75 -10.42
N THR A 853 -12.63 12.92 -10.58
CA THR A 853 -13.63 11.99 -10.06
C THR A 853 -13.72 10.76 -10.94
N GLN A 854 -13.65 9.58 -10.31
CA GLN A 854 -13.95 8.29 -10.90
C GLN A 854 -15.37 7.89 -10.54
N GLU A 855 -16.21 7.67 -11.55
CA GLU A 855 -17.56 7.14 -11.36
C GLU A 855 -17.54 5.70 -10.87
N ALA A 856 -18.65 5.25 -10.30
CA ALA A 856 -18.77 3.89 -9.81
C ALA A 856 -18.58 2.86 -10.94
N PHE A 857 -17.90 1.77 -10.64
CA PHE A 857 -17.63 0.71 -11.61
C PHE A 857 -17.59 -0.68 -10.98
N THR A 858 -17.73 -1.70 -11.84
CA THR A 858 -17.61 -3.10 -11.45
C THR A 858 -16.57 -3.79 -12.30
N LEU A 859 -15.63 -4.47 -11.66
CA LEU A 859 -14.67 -5.35 -12.32
C LEU A 859 -15.11 -6.80 -12.10
N VAL A 860 -15.02 -7.61 -13.13
CA VAL A 860 -15.31 -9.04 -13.09
C VAL A 860 -14.15 -9.81 -13.69
N ASN A 861 -13.70 -10.84 -12.98
CA ASN A 861 -12.71 -11.79 -13.49
C ASN A 861 -13.35 -13.17 -13.56
N ALA A 862 -12.87 -14.01 -14.48
CA ALA A 862 -13.35 -15.36 -14.64
C ALA A 862 -12.21 -16.32 -14.97
N ARG A 863 -12.34 -17.58 -14.51
CA ARG A 863 -11.42 -18.66 -14.82
C ARG A 863 -12.19 -19.96 -14.96
N VAL A 864 -11.86 -20.73 -16.00
CA VAL A 864 -12.41 -22.07 -16.22
C VAL A 864 -11.28 -23.01 -16.56
N GLY A 865 -11.36 -24.27 -16.10
CA GLY A 865 -10.27 -25.21 -16.35
C GLY A 865 -10.63 -26.64 -16.00
N VAL A 866 -9.66 -27.51 -16.29
CA VAL A 866 -9.68 -28.92 -15.89
C VAL A 866 -8.41 -29.19 -15.10
N ARG A 867 -8.57 -29.93 -14.00
CA ARG A 867 -7.49 -30.35 -13.10
C ARG A 867 -7.40 -31.88 -13.08
N GLY A 868 -6.19 -32.35 -13.07
CA GLY A 868 -5.89 -33.79 -12.97
C GLY A 868 -6.09 -34.30 -11.55
N PRO A 869 -5.96 -35.64 -11.35
CA PRO A 869 -6.05 -36.24 -10.03
C PRO A 869 -5.08 -35.58 -9.04
N GLU A 870 -5.57 -35.26 -7.83
CA GLU A 870 -4.78 -34.63 -6.75
C GLU A 870 -4.13 -33.30 -7.19
N ASP A 871 -4.74 -32.59 -8.15
CA ASP A 871 -4.22 -31.34 -8.72
C ASP A 871 -2.78 -31.43 -9.30
N ARG A 872 -2.35 -32.63 -9.71
CA ARG A 872 -1.02 -32.85 -10.28
C ARG A 872 -0.77 -32.08 -11.57
N TRP A 873 -1.81 -31.76 -12.31
CA TRP A 873 -1.75 -30.88 -13.47
C TRP A 873 -3.05 -30.12 -13.62
N ALA A 874 -2.98 -28.94 -14.22
CA ALA A 874 -4.15 -28.16 -14.55
C ALA A 874 -3.95 -27.43 -15.89
N VAL A 875 -5.04 -27.25 -16.63
CA VAL A 875 -5.12 -26.36 -17.79
C VAL A 875 -6.28 -25.42 -17.54
N GLU A 876 -6.00 -24.14 -17.52
CA GLU A 876 -6.96 -23.11 -17.12
C GLU A 876 -6.98 -21.97 -18.13
N LEU A 877 -8.15 -21.56 -18.60
CA LEU A 877 -8.39 -20.32 -19.36
C LEU A 877 -8.86 -19.27 -18.38
N TRP A 878 -8.39 -18.06 -18.54
CA TRP A 878 -8.73 -16.96 -17.62
C TRP A 878 -8.92 -15.65 -18.37
N ALA A 879 -9.72 -14.76 -17.79
CA ALA A 879 -9.86 -13.37 -18.19
C ALA A 879 -9.93 -12.49 -16.93
N GLN A 880 -9.16 -11.41 -16.92
CA GLN A 880 -9.23 -10.33 -15.92
C GLN A 880 -9.86 -9.12 -16.59
N ASN A 881 -10.63 -8.34 -15.81
CA ASN A 881 -11.43 -7.24 -16.34
C ASN A 881 -12.26 -7.69 -17.57
N LEU A 882 -13.03 -8.77 -17.39
CA LEU A 882 -13.74 -9.48 -18.47
C LEU A 882 -14.55 -8.55 -19.40
N PHE A 883 -15.15 -7.50 -18.84
CA PHE A 883 -15.98 -6.54 -19.58
C PHE A 883 -15.21 -5.31 -20.08
N ASP A 884 -13.87 -5.32 -20.01
CA ASP A 884 -12.98 -4.25 -20.48
C ASP A 884 -13.34 -2.87 -19.90
N LYS A 885 -13.63 -2.83 -18.59
CA LYS A 885 -13.98 -1.58 -17.93
C LYS A 885 -12.76 -0.69 -17.76
N ASN A 886 -12.79 0.47 -18.40
CA ASN A 886 -11.79 1.51 -18.20
C ASN A 886 -12.12 2.31 -16.93
N TYR A 887 -11.08 2.63 -16.15
CA TYR A 887 -11.17 3.52 -15.00
C TYR A 887 -9.80 4.11 -14.68
N GLN A 888 -9.80 5.28 -14.04
CA GLN A 888 -8.60 5.96 -13.60
C GLN A 888 -8.21 5.49 -12.19
N GLN A 889 -6.91 5.24 -11.99
CA GLN A 889 -6.36 4.89 -10.69
C GLN A 889 -5.94 6.12 -9.88
N VAL A 890 -5.22 7.04 -10.52
CA VAL A 890 -4.74 8.30 -9.95
C VAL A 890 -4.80 9.36 -11.04
N ALA A 891 -5.45 10.48 -10.75
CA ALA A 891 -5.41 11.66 -11.58
C ALA A 891 -4.67 12.79 -10.85
N PHE A 892 -3.94 13.58 -11.62
CA PHE A 892 -3.06 14.63 -11.11
C PHE A 892 -3.08 15.84 -12.05
N ASN A 893 -2.57 16.98 -11.58
CA ASN A 893 -2.37 18.15 -12.41
C ASN A 893 -1.25 17.86 -13.41
N SER A 894 -1.48 18.06 -14.70
CA SER A 894 -0.43 17.89 -15.71
C SER A 894 0.74 18.84 -15.41
N PRO A 895 1.98 18.34 -15.31
CA PRO A 895 3.11 19.13 -14.83
C PRO A 895 3.35 20.38 -15.69
N PHE A 896 3.35 21.54 -15.05
CA PHE A 896 3.49 22.89 -15.61
C PHE A 896 2.43 23.31 -16.63
N GLN A 897 1.50 22.44 -16.99
CA GLN A 897 0.49 22.65 -18.01
C GLN A 897 -0.77 23.31 -17.40
N GLU A 898 -0.58 24.47 -16.84
CA GLU A 898 -1.65 25.35 -16.35
C GLU A 898 -1.65 26.67 -17.16
N GLY A 899 -2.82 27.26 -17.39
CA GLY A 899 -2.93 28.56 -18.02
C GLY A 899 -2.41 29.69 -17.11
N ALA A 900 -2.47 30.92 -17.60
CA ALA A 900 -1.91 32.06 -16.87
C ALA A 900 -2.56 32.28 -15.49
N THR A 901 -1.72 32.28 -14.59
CA THR A 901 -1.53 32.82 -13.26
C THR A 901 -2.65 32.78 -12.20
N THR A 902 -3.73 33.48 -12.30
CA THR A 902 -4.70 33.59 -11.20
C THR A 902 -5.89 32.64 -11.33
N ALA A 903 -6.12 32.18 -12.54
CA ALA A 903 -7.22 31.28 -12.86
C ALA A 903 -6.92 29.81 -12.50
N ALA A 904 -5.65 29.41 -12.35
CA ALA A 904 -5.27 28.03 -12.02
C ALA A 904 -5.86 27.52 -10.70
N PHE A 905 -6.13 28.43 -9.76
CA PHE A 905 -6.71 28.11 -8.46
C PHE A 905 -8.21 28.41 -8.35
N GLN A 906 -8.83 28.87 -9.44
CA GLN A 906 -10.27 29.08 -9.42
C GLN A 906 -11.01 27.75 -9.45
N ASP A 907 -12.22 27.74 -8.90
CA ASP A 907 -13.08 26.59 -8.92
C ASP A 907 -13.26 26.09 -10.36
N PRO A 908 -13.17 24.80 -10.61
CA PRO A 908 -13.47 24.23 -11.92
C PRO A 908 -14.95 24.26 -12.32
N ALA A 909 -15.87 24.53 -11.41
CA ALA A 909 -17.19 25.00 -11.78
C ALA A 909 -17.15 26.41 -12.38
N TYR A 910 -15.94 27.03 -12.43
CA TYR A 910 -15.67 28.28 -13.09
C TYR A 910 -15.15 28.05 -14.48
N PRO A 911 -15.73 28.69 -15.49
CA PRO A 911 -15.27 28.60 -16.88
C PRO A 911 -13.82 29.05 -17.11
N GLY A 912 -13.20 29.73 -16.12
CA GLY A 912 -11.80 30.19 -16.20
C GLY A 912 -10.74 29.24 -15.66
N GLY A 913 -11.10 28.03 -15.24
CA GLY A 913 -10.11 27.02 -14.84
C GLY A 913 -9.23 26.64 -16.03
N ARG A 914 -7.92 26.88 -15.94
CA ARG A 914 -6.97 26.68 -17.05
C ARG A 914 -5.94 25.59 -16.80
N GLN A 915 -6.12 24.80 -15.73
CA GLN A 915 -5.35 23.62 -15.45
C GLN A 915 -5.89 22.45 -16.26
N ILE A 916 -5.02 21.72 -16.97
CA ILE A 916 -5.35 20.42 -17.51
C ILE A 916 -4.85 19.32 -16.59
N PHE A 917 -5.53 18.19 -16.64
CA PHE A 917 -5.31 17.06 -15.73
C PHE A 917 -4.92 15.82 -16.52
N SER A 918 -4.02 15.03 -15.94
CA SER A 918 -3.62 13.74 -16.49
C SER A 918 -4.01 12.60 -15.55
N THR A 919 -4.10 11.40 -16.08
CA THR A 919 -4.47 10.22 -15.31
C THR A 919 -3.72 8.96 -15.74
N PHE A 920 -3.42 8.13 -14.74
CA PHE A 920 -2.95 6.76 -14.95
C PHE A 920 -4.15 5.82 -14.97
N LEU A 921 -4.40 5.18 -16.11
CA LEU A 921 -5.49 4.21 -16.25
C LEU A 921 -5.11 2.87 -15.63
N ALA A 922 -6.11 2.15 -15.19
CA ALA A 922 -5.95 0.76 -14.79
C ALA A 922 -5.69 -0.16 -15.99
N GLU A 923 -5.27 -1.39 -15.73
CA GLU A 923 -5.01 -2.38 -16.76
C GLU A 923 -6.29 -2.69 -17.56
N PRO A 924 -6.22 -2.80 -18.90
CA PRO A 924 -7.34 -3.20 -19.75
C PRO A 924 -7.68 -4.68 -19.54
N ARG A 925 -8.66 -5.20 -20.30
CA ARG A 925 -8.95 -6.63 -20.29
C ARG A 925 -7.73 -7.43 -20.71
N THR A 926 -7.33 -8.37 -19.85
CA THR A 926 -6.33 -9.39 -20.15
C THR A 926 -6.95 -10.77 -20.11
N PHE A 927 -6.52 -11.66 -20.99
CA PHE A 927 -6.97 -13.04 -21.04
C PHE A 927 -5.86 -13.95 -21.52
N GLY A 928 -5.96 -15.23 -21.16
CA GLY A 928 -4.92 -16.16 -21.51
C GLY A 928 -5.20 -17.57 -21.04
N MET A 929 -4.15 -18.40 -21.13
CA MET A 929 -4.14 -19.78 -20.71
C MET A 929 -2.97 -20.01 -19.75
N THR A 930 -3.22 -20.80 -18.71
CA THR A 930 -2.20 -21.29 -17.78
C THR A 930 -2.19 -22.81 -17.77
N VAL A 931 -1.00 -23.37 -17.87
CA VAL A 931 -0.74 -24.79 -17.64
C VAL A 931 0.08 -24.92 -16.37
N LYS A 932 -0.36 -25.78 -15.47
CA LYS A 932 0.31 -26.07 -14.20
C LYS A 932 0.65 -27.54 -14.10
N ALA A 933 1.79 -27.85 -13.50
CA ALA A 933 2.16 -29.21 -13.11
C ALA A 933 2.70 -29.17 -11.68
N ARG A 934 2.30 -30.13 -10.88
CA ARG A 934 2.78 -30.33 -9.50
C ARG A 934 3.14 -31.77 -9.29
N PHE A 935 4.22 -32.01 -8.60
CA PHE A 935 4.64 -33.34 -8.19
C PHE A 935 5.03 -33.27 -6.71
N ASP A 936 4.52 -34.23 -5.95
CA ASP A 936 4.84 -34.45 -4.55
C ASP A 936 5.25 -35.91 -4.38
N ALA A 937 6.21 -36.15 -3.50
CA ALA A 937 6.54 -37.54 -3.15
C ALA A 937 5.28 -38.22 -2.61
N PRO A 938 5.04 -39.50 -2.98
CA PRO A 938 3.88 -40.23 -2.47
C PRO A 938 3.85 -40.14 -0.94
N ARG A 939 2.66 -39.92 -0.38
CA ARG A 939 2.51 -40.07 1.07
C ARG A 939 2.97 -41.49 1.45
N PRO A 940 3.83 -41.66 2.46
CA PRO A 940 4.08 -43.00 2.95
C PRO A 940 2.71 -43.59 3.31
N VAL A 941 2.41 -44.71 2.70
CA VAL A 941 1.22 -45.47 3.09
C VAL A 941 1.48 -45.83 4.55
N VAL A 942 0.85 -45.12 5.45
CA VAL A 942 0.78 -45.56 6.85
C VAL A 942 0.06 -46.87 6.76
N ALA A 943 0.82 -47.97 6.97
CA ALA A 943 0.23 -49.31 6.97
C ALA A 943 -0.95 -49.22 7.95
N GLU A 944 -2.14 -49.46 7.43
CA GLU A 944 -3.33 -49.50 8.28
C GLU A 944 -2.98 -50.40 9.49
N PRO A 945 -3.12 -49.95 10.73
CA PRO A 945 -2.75 -50.71 11.87
C PRO A 945 -3.44 -52.07 11.73
N ALA A 946 -2.65 -53.16 11.84
CA ALA A 946 -3.19 -54.50 11.68
C ALA A 946 -4.47 -54.59 12.51
N PRO A 947 -5.57 -55.14 11.95
CA PRO A 947 -6.82 -55.23 12.69
C PRO A 947 -6.52 -55.88 14.06
N PRO A 948 -7.08 -55.34 15.15
CA PRO A 948 -6.82 -55.92 16.48
C PRO A 948 -7.06 -57.40 16.44
N PRO A 949 -6.19 -58.23 17.07
CA PRO A 949 -6.36 -59.68 17.04
C PRO A 949 -7.81 -59.98 17.50
N PRO A 950 -8.47 -60.96 16.90
CA PRO A 950 -9.83 -61.32 17.27
C PRO A 950 -9.88 -61.54 18.80
N PRO A 951 -10.94 -61.09 19.50
CA PRO A 951 -11.04 -61.31 20.93
C PRO A 951 -10.86 -62.81 21.22
N PRO A 952 -10.13 -63.17 22.29
CA PRO A 952 -9.95 -64.58 22.68
C PRO A 952 -11.34 -65.24 22.76
N PRO A 953 -11.44 -66.49 22.30
CA PRO A 953 -12.73 -67.19 22.41
C PRO A 953 -13.24 -67.14 23.82
N PRO A 954 -14.55 -66.91 24.02
CA PRO A 954 -15.09 -66.88 25.36
C PRO A 954 -14.73 -68.13 26.12
N PRO A 955 -14.36 -68.03 27.40
CA PRO A 955 -14.03 -69.20 28.18
C PRO A 955 -15.15 -70.23 28.16
N PRO A 956 -14.83 -71.51 28.12
CA PRO A 956 -15.85 -72.54 28.09
C PRO A 956 -16.79 -72.33 29.29
N MET A 957 -18.09 -72.34 29.02
CA MET A 957 -19.13 -72.19 30.04
C MET A 957 -19.66 -73.53 30.50
N GLN A 958 -19.89 -73.68 31.80
CA GLN A 958 -20.60 -74.85 32.35
C GLN A 958 -22.02 -74.39 32.81
N THR A 959 -22.99 -75.35 32.67
CA THR A 959 -24.36 -75.10 33.13
C THR A 959 -24.50 -75.67 34.52
N CYS A 960 -24.86 -74.87 35.49
CA CYS A 960 -25.15 -75.30 36.86
C CYS A 960 -26.49 -75.96 36.91
N SER A 961 -26.76 -76.71 38.05
CA SER A 961 -28.02 -77.40 38.25
C SER A 961 -29.30 -76.52 38.35
N ASP A 962 -29.14 -75.19 38.53
CA ASP A 962 -30.18 -74.20 38.51
C ASP A 962 -30.47 -73.60 37.12
N GLY A 963 -29.72 -74.04 36.08
CA GLY A 963 -29.85 -73.58 34.71
C GLY A 963 -29.01 -72.32 34.42
N THR A 964 -28.23 -71.75 35.32
CA THR A 964 -27.31 -70.67 35.10
C THR A 964 -26.04 -71.18 34.43
N MET A 965 -25.51 -70.36 33.51
CA MET A 965 -24.26 -70.58 32.86
C MET A 965 -23.17 -69.77 33.55
N VAL A 966 -22.10 -70.43 34.00
CA VAL A 966 -20.94 -69.81 34.63
C VAL A 966 -19.68 -70.29 33.90
N ALA A 967 -18.57 -69.62 34.04
CA ALA A 967 -17.28 -70.05 33.50
C ALA A 967 -16.91 -71.41 34.06
N ALA A 968 -16.31 -72.29 33.23
CA ALA A 968 -16.04 -73.68 33.59
C ALA A 968 -15.14 -73.89 34.84
N ASP A 969 -14.42 -72.88 35.26
CA ASP A 969 -13.61 -72.79 36.46
C ASP A 969 -14.31 -72.12 37.65
N ALA A 970 -15.52 -71.64 37.50
CA ALA A 970 -16.28 -70.97 38.55
C ALA A 970 -17.17 -71.99 39.34
N VAL A 971 -17.22 -71.83 40.63
CA VAL A 971 -18.06 -72.69 41.47
C VAL A 971 -19.53 -72.28 41.32
N CYS A 972 -20.40 -73.28 40.98
CA CYS A 972 -21.85 -73.08 40.87
C CYS A 972 -22.43 -72.58 42.17
N PRO A 973 -23.37 -71.59 42.14
CA PRO A 973 -24.04 -71.10 43.33
C PRO A 973 -24.87 -72.25 43.95
N PRO A 974 -25.01 -72.33 45.30
CA PRO A 974 -25.81 -73.33 45.97
C PRO A 974 -27.32 -73.20 45.61
N PRO A 975 -28.08 -74.27 45.47
CA PRO A 975 -29.47 -74.18 45.09
C PRO A 975 -30.26 -73.34 46.13
N PRO A 976 -31.22 -72.58 45.65
CA PRO A 976 -32.01 -71.72 46.50
C PRO A 976 -32.78 -72.53 47.47
N PRO A 977 -32.94 -72.02 48.75
CA PRO A 977 -33.73 -72.72 49.77
C PRO A 977 -35.19 -72.94 49.36
N PRO A 978 -35.82 -74.03 49.74
CA PRO A 978 -37.21 -74.31 49.39
C PRO A 978 -38.12 -73.20 49.85
N PRO A 979 -39.19 -72.88 49.09
CA PRO A 979 -40.10 -71.84 49.48
C PRO A 979 -40.86 -72.19 50.80
N PRO A 980 -41.15 -71.23 51.62
CA PRO A 980 -41.87 -71.47 52.92
C PRO A 980 -43.28 -71.95 52.57
N PRO A 981 -43.87 -72.83 53.47
CA PRO A 981 -45.16 -73.41 53.28
C PRO A 981 -46.24 -72.30 53.29
N PRO A 982 -47.33 -72.47 52.51
CA PRO A 982 -48.36 -71.45 52.42
C PRO A 982 -49.08 -71.27 53.79
N PRO A 983 -49.51 -70.08 54.08
CA PRO A 983 -50.22 -69.75 55.30
C PRO A 983 -51.61 -70.45 55.32
N PRO A 984 -52.04 -70.90 56.56
CA PRO A 984 -53.32 -71.60 56.67
C PRO A 984 -54.54 -70.71 56.35
N PRO A 985 -55.66 -71.28 55.84
CA PRO A 985 -56.80 -70.48 55.42
C PRO A 985 -57.48 -69.77 56.62
N PRO A 986 -58.03 -68.61 56.45
CA PRO A 986 -58.77 -67.89 57.51
C PRO A 986 -59.99 -68.62 57.93
N GLU A 987 -60.20 -68.68 59.29
CA GLU A 987 -61.48 -69.23 59.90
C GLU A 987 -62.70 -68.42 59.48
N PRO A 988 -63.85 -69.01 59.35
CA PRO A 988 -65.06 -68.31 58.98
C PRO A 988 -65.58 -67.46 60.16
N GLU A 989 -65.77 -66.17 59.89
CA GLU A 989 -66.52 -65.36 60.86
C GLU A 989 -67.97 -65.80 61.04
N ARG A 990 -68.34 -66.03 62.34
CA ARG A 990 -69.74 -66.20 62.74
C ARG A 990 -70.31 -64.87 63.21
N GLY A 991 -71.33 -64.42 62.69
CA GLY A 991 -72.32 -63.55 63.28
C GLY A 991 -72.59 -62.29 62.42
#